data_6909e2ed983ac2cc4bcb9cec4d6db7e2
#
_entry.id   6909e2ed983ac2cc4bcb9cec4d6db7e2
#
_cell.length_a   1.000
_cell.length_b   1.000
_cell.length_c   1.000
_cell.angle_alpha   90.00
_cell.angle_beta   90.00
_cell.angle_gamma   90.00
#
_symmetry.space_group_name_H-M   'P 1'
#
loop_
_entity.id
_entity.type
_entity.pdbx_description
1 polymer ?
#
loop_
_entity_poly.entity_id
_entity_poly.type
_entity_poly.pdbx_seq_one_letter_code
_entity_poly.pdbx_strand_id
1 'polypeptide(L)'
;MRRKGKSLKAAMQAREMQLSRDRFIEERYGSADEPEPDNDVQPSEQSGAWCDELDYVMRPDGVLEPVYGESPDDDAFGDGTDATAEMESQPESLPPDESLINFAPPAYLAEPDRGRGIYGTLTYNARARVWTIRGEPCVVELAKRLFPGCDGRGRGTARFAAHARIIGDLNWLMLRYPLEIADRNRARWQKAVTAAREYAVRRERARVAPSRVTPPATFRGNLMPFQKLGLGFLMDNPRALLADEMGLGKTVQALALLCAKNAFPAIIIPPPHLVRNWEREIANFVELPGGTRVHVVRGIKPYDLPEADIYIVHYLLLRGWKKVLPKLSYRAVIFDEAQELRHAGTEKYSAATLISGDCETVVGLSGTPIYNRGGEIWNVINAIDYHFLGDWESFTREWCYGYGSDTVADPEKLGEYLRREGMMLRRTKREVLPELPPKRRLVQEIDWDDEVYREYMRPVVESLRALRGETDASRRAIIEDAISQTERQATGVAKAPYVCACVRTLLEAGEKVLLFAHHHAVMDIYKRELKRYHPAFITGRENEREKDAALNAFMTGATDICCISLRSASGLNLQRATCVVFGEMDWSPAVHSQAEDRAHRIGQKDSLLCYYLVSPRGSDQEMQLALGLKVSQFVGLMGDETPGPDQQALLESQAREYISRLVHRLDGEMLPDDADIHNERQKKHDA
;
A
#
# COMPACT_ATOMS: atom_id res chain seq x y z
N MET A 1 25.38 22.15 -10.98
CA MET A 1 25.14 21.23 -12.10
C MET A 1 24.47 19.91 -11.72
N ARG A 2 24.62 19.36 -10.49
CA ARG A 2 23.99 18.06 -10.08
C ARG A 2 22.47 18.09 -9.85
N ARG A 3 21.86 19.23 -9.54
CA ARG A 3 20.39 19.34 -9.39
C ARG A 3 19.62 19.26 -10.72
N LYS A 4 20.22 19.75 -11.84
CA LYS A 4 19.59 19.65 -13.17
C LYS A 4 19.53 18.22 -13.72
N GLY A 5 20.47 17.36 -13.36
CA GLY A 5 20.51 15.96 -13.83
C GLY A 5 19.43 15.06 -13.20
N LYS A 6 19.07 15.29 -11.95
CA LYS A 6 17.98 14.51 -11.27
C LYS A 6 16.60 14.91 -11.82
N SER A 7 16.38 16.19 -12.08
CA SER A 7 15.16 16.70 -12.71
C SER A 7 14.99 16.17 -14.15
N LEU A 8 16.08 16.08 -14.91
CA LEU A 8 16.05 15.58 -16.28
C LEU A 8 15.75 14.06 -16.31
N LYS A 9 16.30 13.28 -15.37
CA LYS A 9 16.06 11.84 -15.26
C LYS A 9 14.62 11.53 -14.83
N ALA A 10 14.05 12.31 -13.93
CA ALA A 10 12.65 12.21 -13.54
C ALA A 10 11.70 12.61 -14.69
N ALA A 11 12.04 13.67 -15.44
CA ALA A 11 11.30 14.08 -16.63
C ALA A 11 11.40 13.03 -17.77
N MET A 12 12.56 12.39 -17.93
CA MET A 12 12.72 11.29 -18.89
C MET A 12 11.93 10.05 -18.47
N GLN A 13 11.92 9.68 -17.20
CA GLN A 13 11.11 8.56 -16.70
C GLN A 13 9.60 8.83 -16.82
N ALA A 14 9.15 10.05 -16.53
CA ALA A 14 7.76 10.46 -16.74
C ALA A 14 7.37 10.41 -18.23
N ARG A 15 8.29 10.84 -19.12
CA ARG A 15 8.09 10.78 -20.57
C ARG A 15 8.09 9.33 -21.11
N GLU A 16 8.92 8.46 -20.53
CA GLU A 16 8.98 7.04 -20.89
C GLU A 16 7.74 6.27 -20.41
N MET A 17 7.21 6.63 -19.22
CA MET A 17 5.92 6.13 -18.73
C MET A 17 4.75 6.63 -19.60
N GLN A 18 4.82 7.88 -20.06
CA GLN A 18 3.82 8.46 -20.95
C GLN A 18 3.85 7.76 -22.34
N LEU A 19 5.02 7.53 -22.90
CA LEU A 19 5.20 6.81 -24.15
C LEU A 19 4.79 5.32 -24.05
N SER A 20 5.06 4.67 -22.92
CA SER A 20 4.57 3.32 -22.63
C SER A 20 3.03 3.27 -22.55
N ARG A 21 2.44 4.29 -21.98
CA ARG A 21 0.98 4.46 -21.84
C ARG A 21 0.33 4.75 -23.20
N ASP A 22 0.91 5.66 -23.97
CA ASP A 22 0.42 6.01 -25.31
C ASP A 22 0.49 4.79 -26.23
N ARG A 23 1.58 4.00 -26.18
CA ARG A 23 1.70 2.69 -26.85
C ARG A 23 0.66 1.68 -26.36
N PHE A 24 0.41 1.62 -25.04
CA PHE A 24 -0.62 0.74 -24.50
C PHE A 24 -2.01 1.09 -25.04
N ILE A 25 -2.33 2.37 -25.14
CA ILE A 25 -3.60 2.85 -25.70
C ILE A 25 -3.64 2.57 -27.21
N GLU A 26 -2.55 2.80 -27.95
CA GLU A 26 -2.43 2.49 -29.38
C GLU A 26 -2.49 0.99 -29.66
N GLU A 27 -1.76 0.16 -28.92
CA GLU A 27 -1.76 -1.31 -29.11
C GLU A 27 -3.11 -1.95 -28.77
N ARG A 28 -3.84 -1.38 -27.81
CA ARG A 28 -5.12 -1.95 -27.34
C ARG A 28 -6.33 -1.37 -28.02
N TYR A 29 -6.29 -0.10 -28.39
CA TYR A 29 -7.44 0.64 -28.92
C TYR A 29 -7.21 1.22 -30.32
N GLY A 30 -6.01 1.04 -30.88
CA GLY A 30 -5.58 1.57 -32.18
C GLY A 30 -5.22 3.06 -32.10
N SER A 31 -4.37 3.52 -33.02
CA SER A 31 -4.06 4.93 -33.18
C SER A 31 -5.34 5.71 -33.51
N ALA A 32 -5.61 6.76 -32.76
CA ALA A 32 -6.61 7.72 -33.17
C ALA A 32 -6.03 8.49 -34.36
N ASP A 33 -6.57 8.32 -35.57
CA ASP A 33 -6.27 9.21 -36.68
C ASP A 33 -6.64 10.62 -36.24
N GLU A 34 -5.65 11.44 -35.92
CA GLU A 34 -5.84 12.89 -35.75
C GLU A 34 -5.99 13.47 -37.17
N PRO A 35 -7.08 14.19 -37.47
CA PRO A 35 -7.09 15.03 -38.66
C PRO A 35 -6.03 16.11 -38.48
N GLU A 36 -5.20 16.33 -39.49
CA GLU A 36 -4.23 17.41 -39.53
C GLU A 36 -4.91 18.75 -39.17
N PRO A 37 -4.25 19.64 -38.41
CA PRO A 37 -4.82 20.93 -38.08
C PRO A 37 -4.88 21.81 -39.34
N ASP A 38 -6.07 22.21 -39.73
CA ASP A 38 -6.29 23.27 -40.70
C ASP A 38 -5.63 24.56 -40.19
N ASN A 39 -4.57 24.96 -40.88
CA ASN A 39 -3.89 26.23 -40.73
C ASN A 39 -4.64 27.30 -41.50
N ASP A 40 -5.68 27.88 -40.96
CA ASP A 40 -6.18 29.18 -41.40
C ASP A 40 -7.25 29.71 -40.45
N VAL A 41 -6.87 30.36 -39.37
CA VAL A 41 -7.64 31.45 -38.74
C VAL A 41 -6.68 32.35 -37.97
N GLN A 42 -6.51 33.57 -38.44
CA GLN A 42 -5.84 34.67 -37.74
C GLN A 42 -6.62 35.14 -36.51
N PRO A 43 -5.97 35.57 -35.43
CA PRO A 43 -6.63 36.02 -34.22
C PRO A 43 -7.05 37.51 -34.37
N SER A 44 -8.32 37.78 -34.10
CA SER A 44 -8.79 39.16 -33.86
C SER A 44 -8.55 39.58 -32.42
N GLU A 45 -7.81 40.64 -32.23
CA GLU A 45 -7.67 41.36 -30.96
C GLU A 45 -9.00 42.02 -30.58
N GLN A 46 -9.46 41.78 -29.34
CA GLN A 46 -10.16 42.80 -28.54
C GLN A 46 -10.25 42.40 -27.06
N SER A 47 -9.54 43.13 -26.31
CA SER A 47 -9.59 43.66 -24.93
C SER A 47 -10.88 43.49 -24.11
N GLY A 48 -10.70 43.25 -22.83
CA GLY A 48 -11.69 43.56 -21.79
C GLY A 48 -11.40 42.91 -20.45
N ALA A 49 -10.72 43.65 -19.61
CA ALA A 49 -10.50 43.34 -18.19
C ALA A 49 -11.81 43.38 -17.40
N TRP A 50 -11.94 42.55 -16.39
CA TRP A 50 -12.60 42.86 -15.12
C TRP A 50 -12.08 41.88 -14.06
N CYS A 51 -11.33 42.46 -13.11
CA CYS A 51 -11.02 41.87 -11.81
C CYS A 51 -11.96 42.55 -10.81
N ASP A 52 -12.75 41.85 -10.07
CA ASP A 52 -13.39 42.37 -8.87
C ASP A 52 -12.51 42.02 -7.65
N GLU A 53 -12.20 43.07 -6.90
CA GLU A 53 -11.34 43.12 -5.74
C GLU A 53 -12.08 42.42 -4.57
N LEU A 54 -11.41 41.44 -3.96
CA LEU A 54 -11.70 41.00 -2.61
C LEU A 54 -10.81 41.76 -1.65
N ASP A 55 -11.43 42.41 -0.66
CA ASP A 55 -10.71 43.18 0.36
C ASP A 55 -9.96 42.25 1.30
N TYR A 56 -8.67 42.44 1.43
CA TYR A 56 -7.80 41.77 2.39
C TYR A 56 -7.20 42.79 3.35
N VAL A 57 -7.15 42.49 4.64
CA VAL A 57 -6.45 43.29 5.64
C VAL A 57 -5.13 42.62 6.01
N MET A 58 -4.07 43.42 5.99
CA MET A 58 -2.71 43.00 6.35
C MET A 58 -2.50 43.11 7.85
N ARG A 59 -2.12 42.02 8.52
CA ARG A 59 -1.72 42.04 9.91
C ARG A 59 -0.32 42.61 10.13
N PRO A 60 0.03 43.03 11.35
CA PRO A 60 1.34 43.58 11.66
C PRO A 60 2.51 42.62 11.47
N ASP A 61 2.25 41.30 11.30
CA ASP A 61 3.22 40.27 11.01
C ASP A 61 3.39 39.94 9.51
N GLY A 62 2.69 40.67 8.63
CA GLY A 62 2.85 40.58 7.18
C GLY A 62 1.99 39.51 6.49
N VAL A 63 0.99 38.93 7.15
CA VAL A 63 0.08 37.92 6.58
C VAL A 63 -1.25 38.55 6.16
N LEU A 64 -1.76 38.24 4.96
CA LEU A 64 -3.05 38.68 4.43
C LEU A 64 -4.17 37.72 4.86
N GLU A 65 -5.20 38.26 5.52
CA GLU A 65 -6.40 37.51 5.93
C GLU A 65 -7.66 38.02 5.23
N PRO A 66 -8.56 37.17 4.73
CA PRO A 66 -9.83 37.62 4.15
C PRO A 66 -10.83 38.02 5.24
N VAL A 67 -11.57 39.08 5.01
CA VAL A 67 -12.59 39.59 5.94
C VAL A 67 -13.90 38.83 5.72
N TYR A 68 -14.35 38.08 6.75
CA TYR A 68 -15.70 37.50 6.80
C TYR A 68 -16.56 38.34 7.73
N GLY A 69 -17.73 38.73 7.26
CA GLY A 69 -18.71 39.46 8.05
C GLY A 69 -19.35 38.57 9.11
N GLU A 70 -19.47 39.11 10.30
CA GLU A 70 -20.11 38.48 11.47
C GLU A 70 -21.62 38.37 11.31
N SER A 71 -22.22 37.27 11.79
CA SER A 71 -23.64 37.23 12.13
C SER A 71 -23.78 36.80 13.60
N PRO A 72 -24.78 37.35 14.32
CA PRO A 72 -24.76 37.43 15.76
C PRO A 72 -25.55 36.31 16.48
N ASP A 73 -25.10 36.09 17.72
CA ASP A 73 -25.78 35.67 18.94
C ASP A 73 -26.63 34.40 18.98
N ASP A 74 -26.31 33.49 19.88
CA ASP A 74 -27.09 33.36 21.11
C ASP A 74 -26.49 32.38 22.15
N ASP A 75 -26.35 32.91 23.34
CA ASP A 75 -26.05 32.21 24.60
C ASP A 75 -27.22 31.32 25.07
N ALA A 76 -26.91 30.16 25.66
CA ALA A 76 -27.65 29.70 26.86
C ALA A 76 -26.93 28.53 27.56
N PHE A 77 -26.56 28.76 28.77
CA PHE A 77 -26.15 27.81 29.84
C PHE A 77 -27.30 26.90 30.28
N GLY A 78 -26.97 25.67 30.65
CA GLY A 78 -27.85 24.78 31.38
C GLY A 78 -27.12 23.60 32.02
N ASP A 79 -26.93 23.73 33.33
CA ASP A 79 -26.31 22.79 34.25
C ASP A 79 -27.23 21.58 34.57
N GLY A 80 -26.65 20.40 34.84
CA GLY A 80 -27.26 19.53 35.82
C GLY A 80 -27.55 18.06 35.51
N THR A 81 -26.82 17.20 36.21
CA THR A 81 -27.20 15.96 36.91
C THR A 81 -27.23 14.60 36.19
N ASP A 82 -26.45 13.73 36.81
CA ASP A 82 -26.50 12.26 36.92
C ASP A 82 -27.80 11.56 36.48
N ALA A 83 -27.62 10.53 35.64
CA ALA A 83 -28.47 9.33 35.69
C ALA A 83 -27.80 8.16 34.98
N THR A 84 -27.53 7.11 35.75
CA THR A 84 -27.31 5.74 35.27
C THR A 84 -28.39 5.34 34.26
N ALA A 85 -27.99 5.00 33.05
CA ALA A 85 -28.90 4.47 32.05
C ALA A 85 -28.39 3.11 31.52
N GLU A 86 -29.28 2.18 31.61
CA GLU A 86 -29.23 0.82 31.10
C GLU A 86 -28.87 0.77 29.62
N MET A 87 -28.10 -0.25 29.25
CA MET A 87 -27.78 -0.56 27.85
C MET A 87 -29.04 -0.94 27.08
N GLU A 88 -29.74 0.03 26.55
CA GLU A 88 -30.74 -0.20 25.52
C GLU A 88 -30.06 -0.52 24.21
N SER A 89 -30.46 -1.64 23.60
CA SER A 89 -30.13 -2.04 22.25
C SER A 89 -30.46 -0.92 21.26
N GLN A 90 -29.47 -0.39 20.59
CA GLN A 90 -29.68 0.60 19.53
C GLN A 90 -30.63 0.01 18.47
N PRO A 91 -31.66 0.74 18.04
CA PRO A 91 -32.58 0.30 17.01
C PRO A 91 -31.80 0.10 15.68
N GLU A 92 -32.10 -0.99 14.99
CA GLU A 92 -31.64 -1.21 13.61
C GLU A 92 -31.96 0.05 12.81
N SER A 93 -30.93 0.77 12.37
CA SER A 93 -31.11 1.92 11.50
C SER A 93 -31.74 1.47 10.21
N LEU A 94 -32.96 1.94 9.94
CA LEU A 94 -33.63 1.76 8.67
C LEU A 94 -32.68 2.22 7.52
N PRO A 95 -32.67 1.52 6.38
CA PRO A 95 -31.88 1.94 5.25
C PRO A 95 -32.27 3.38 4.87
N PRO A 96 -31.30 4.24 4.52
CA PRO A 96 -31.61 5.63 4.17
C PRO A 96 -32.63 5.67 3.04
N ASP A 97 -33.63 6.50 3.21
CA ASP A 97 -34.66 6.74 2.18
C ASP A 97 -33.97 7.26 0.91
N GLU A 98 -34.17 6.57 -0.20
CA GLU A 98 -33.61 6.94 -1.50
C GLU A 98 -33.99 8.36 -1.93
N SER A 99 -35.12 8.87 -1.42
CA SER A 99 -35.59 10.23 -1.66
C SER A 99 -34.69 11.30 -1.06
N LEU A 100 -33.86 10.96 -0.05
CA LEU A 100 -32.92 11.88 0.60
C LEU A 100 -31.62 12.05 -0.19
N ILE A 101 -31.33 11.16 -1.14
CA ILE A 101 -30.15 11.26 -2.00
C ILE A 101 -30.52 12.11 -3.22
N ASN A 102 -30.43 13.42 -3.05
CA ASN A 102 -30.76 14.36 -4.11
C ASN A 102 -29.65 14.40 -5.17
N PHE A 103 -29.78 13.56 -6.22
CA PHE A 103 -28.94 13.61 -7.40
C PHE A 103 -29.42 14.66 -8.44
N ALA A 104 -30.53 15.33 -8.16
CA ALA A 104 -30.98 16.43 -8.98
C ALA A 104 -29.95 17.59 -8.87
N PRO A 105 -29.68 18.28 -9.98
CA PRO A 105 -28.86 19.49 -9.89
C PRO A 105 -29.57 20.47 -8.94
N PRO A 106 -28.77 21.28 -8.19
CA PRO A 106 -29.36 22.33 -7.36
C PRO A 106 -30.41 23.12 -8.14
N ALA A 107 -31.47 23.60 -7.48
CA ALA A 107 -32.63 24.23 -8.14
C ALA A 107 -32.23 25.34 -9.13
N TYR A 108 -31.16 26.10 -8.83
CA TYR A 108 -30.61 27.13 -9.73
C TYR A 108 -29.90 26.58 -10.99
N LEU A 109 -29.67 25.26 -11.06
CA LEU A 109 -29.10 24.55 -12.23
C LEU A 109 -30.12 23.63 -12.92
N ALA A 110 -31.31 23.45 -12.34
CA ALA A 110 -32.31 22.48 -12.81
C ALA A 110 -32.95 22.89 -14.15
N GLU A 111 -33.06 24.17 -14.42
CA GLU A 111 -33.48 24.66 -15.72
C GLU A 111 -32.26 25.11 -16.53
N PRO A 112 -32.03 24.56 -17.73
CA PRO A 112 -31.07 25.16 -18.63
C PRO A 112 -31.56 26.59 -18.93
N ASP A 113 -30.82 27.56 -18.44
CA ASP A 113 -31.05 28.96 -18.73
C ASP A 113 -31.06 29.09 -20.27
N ARG A 114 -32.22 29.38 -20.85
CA ARG A 114 -32.41 29.47 -22.30
C ARG A 114 -31.55 30.54 -22.97
N GLY A 115 -30.80 31.28 -22.18
CA GLY A 115 -29.84 32.30 -22.61
C GLY A 115 -28.38 31.88 -22.54
N ARG A 116 -28.01 30.70 -22.00
CA ARG A 116 -26.62 30.25 -21.95
C ARG A 116 -26.15 29.74 -23.30
N GLY A 117 -24.99 30.24 -23.75
CA GLY A 117 -24.36 29.78 -24.98
C GLY A 117 -23.92 28.32 -24.90
N ILE A 118 -23.75 27.70 -26.07
CA ILE A 118 -23.10 26.38 -26.19
C ILE A 118 -21.58 26.62 -26.16
N TYR A 119 -20.91 26.00 -25.22
CA TYR A 119 -19.45 26.19 -24.96
C TYR A 119 -18.57 25.20 -25.72
N GLY A 120 -19.14 24.34 -26.53
CA GLY A 120 -18.40 23.37 -27.32
C GLY A 120 -19.25 22.13 -27.66
N THR A 121 -18.56 21.08 -28.10
CA THR A 121 -19.16 19.82 -28.51
C THR A 121 -18.69 18.66 -27.67
N LEU A 122 -19.54 17.67 -27.40
CA LEU A 122 -19.23 16.42 -26.74
C LEU A 122 -19.36 15.27 -27.72
N THR A 123 -18.29 14.51 -27.91
CA THR A 123 -18.22 13.35 -28.78
C THR A 123 -17.74 12.13 -28.02
N TYR A 124 -18.17 10.94 -28.48
CA TYR A 124 -17.73 9.66 -27.89
C TYR A 124 -16.83 8.90 -28.86
N ASN A 125 -15.65 8.53 -28.39
CA ASN A 125 -14.76 7.60 -29.08
C ASN A 125 -14.98 6.18 -28.55
N ALA A 126 -15.58 5.31 -29.37
CA ALA A 126 -15.90 3.94 -28.95
C ALA A 126 -14.65 3.06 -28.78
N ARG A 127 -13.59 3.31 -29.55
CA ARG A 127 -12.33 2.56 -29.51
C ARG A 127 -11.58 2.84 -28.22
N ALA A 128 -11.43 4.10 -27.86
CA ALA A 128 -10.74 4.53 -26.63
C ALA A 128 -11.64 4.53 -25.38
N ARG A 129 -12.96 4.33 -25.54
CA ARG A 129 -13.97 4.42 -24.47
C ARG A 129 -13.91 5.74 -23.71
N VAL A 130 -13.71 6.84 -24.42
CA VAL A 130 -13.62 8.19 -23.82
C VAL A 130 -14.67 9.14 -24.42
N TRP A 131 -15.13 10.06 -23.60
CA TRP A 131 -15.86 11.23 -24.01
C TRP A 131 -14.89 12.39 -24.22
N THR A 132 -15.00 13.09 -25.32
CA THR A 132 -14.11 14.20 -25.68
C THR A 132 -14.91 15.49 -25.79
N ILE A 133 -14.51 16.50 -25.01
CA ILE A 133 -14.96 17.87 -25.15
C ILE A 133 -14.03 18.57 -26.13
N ARG A 134 -14.62 19.32 -27.11
CA ARG A 134 -13.92 20.30 -27.92
C ARG A 134 -14.70 21.60 -27.83
N GLY A 135 -14.08 22.68 -27.41
CA GLY A 135 -14.78 23.93 -27.21
C GLY A 135 -13.93 25.04 -26.58
N GLU A 136 -14.59 25.95 -25.91
CA GLU A 136 -13.99 27.11 -25.27
C GLU A 136 -12.81 26.75 -24.40
N PRO A 137 -11.62 27.34 -24.64
CA PRO A 137 -10.41 27.01 -23.89
C PRO A 137 -10.57 27.13 -22.38
N CYS A 138 -11.30 28.14 -21.89
CA CYS A 138 -11.55 28.33 -20.45
C CYS A 138 -12.34 27.15 -19.83
N VAL A 139 -13.36 26.61 -20.52
CA VAL A 139 -14.15 25.47 -20.05
C VAL A 139 -13.32 24.18 -20.08
N VAL A 140 -12.50 24.01 -21.12
CA VAL A 140 -11.61 22.86 -21.25
C VAL A 140 -10.53 22.87 -20.16
N GLU A 141 -9.90 24.01 -19.89
CA GLU A 141 -8.91 24.16 -18.84
C GLU A 141 -9.53 23.99 -17.44
N LEU A 142 -10.74 24.53 -17.22
CA LEU A 142 -11.49 24.32 -15.98
C LEU A 142 -11.73 22.83 -15.75
N ALA A 143 -12.19 22.09 -16.78
CA ALA A 143 -12.42 20.66 -16.69
C ALA A 143 -11.15 19.90 -16.28
N LYS A 144 -10.01 20.23 -16.90
CA LYS A 144 -8.72 19.59 -16.57
C LYS A 144 -8.20 19.92 -15.18
N ARG A 145 -8.56 21.08 -14.64
CA ARG A 145 -8.14 21.49 -13.28
C ARG A 145 -9.03 20.91 -12.19
N LEU A 146 -10.35 20.81 -12.44
CA LEU A 146 -11.31 20.37 -11.43
C LEU A 146 -11.44 18.86 -11.32
N PHE A 147 -11.29 18.14 -12.43
CA PHE A 147 -11.61 16.71 -12.45
C PHE A 147 -10.38 15.83 -12.64
N PRO A 148 -9.98 15.05 -11.63
CA PRO A 148 -8.83 14.15 -11.71
C PRO A 148 -8.92 13.12 -12.85
N GLY A 149 -10.15 12.74 -13.22
CA GLY A 149 -10.40 11.81 -14.33
C GLY A 149 -10.44 12.46 -15.72
N CYS A 150 -10.06 13.73 -15.82
CA CYS A 150 -10.03 14.47 -17.08
C CYS A 150 -8.60 14.60 -17.59
N ASP A 151 -8.36 14.19 -18.82
CA ASP A 151 -7.08 14.37 -19.50
C ASP A 151 -7.25 15.08 -20.87
N GLY A 152 -6.19 15.25 -21.59
CA GLY A 152 -6.18 15.79 -22.95
C GLY A 152 -5.01 16.74 -23.20
N ARG A 153 -4.40 16.61 -24.39
CA ARG A 153 -3.34 17.50 -24.85
C ARG A 153 -3.96 18.74 -25.54
N GLY A 154 -3.31 19.88 -25.42
CA GLY A 154 -3.74 21.14 -26.06
C GLY A 154 -4.83 21.90 -25.31
N ARG A 155 -5.04 23.17 -25.68
CA ARG A 155 -5.92 24.12 -24.98
C ARG A 155 -7.42 23.94 -25.28
N GLY A 156 -7.76 23.26 -26.36
CA GLY A 156 -9.17 23.16 -26.83
C GLY A 156 -9.81 21.78 -26.67
N THR A 157 -9.13 20.81 -26.02
CA THR A 157 -9.62 19.45 -25.92
C THR A 157 -9.47 18.90 -24.51
N ALA A 158 -10.52 18.29 -23.95
CA ALA A 158 -10.52 17.56 -22.70
C ALA A 158 -11.18 16.18 -22.91
N ARG A 159 -10.60 15.14 -22.29
CA ARG A 159 -11.08 13.75 -22.41
C ARG A 159 -11.48 13.21 -21.05
N PHE A 160 -12.61 12.50 -21.02
CA PHE A 160 -13.16 11.85 -19.84
C PHE A 160 -13.32 10.36 -20.12
N ALA A 161 -12.77 9.51 -19.30
CA ALA A 161 -13.02 8.07 -19.42
C ALA A 161 -14.51 7.76 -19.20
N ALA A 162 -15.04 6.74 -19.91
CA ALA A 162 -16.45 6.38 -19.83
C ALA A 162 -16.80 5.53 -18.60
N HIS A 163 -16.30 5.92 -17.44
CA HIS A 163 -16.62 5.33 -16.14
C HIS A 163 -17.75 6.09 -15.46
N ALA A 164 -18.64 5.39 -14.74
CA ALA A 164 -19.80 5.98 -14.10
C ALA A 164 -19.48 7.18 -13.22
N ARG A 165 -18.40 7.11 -12.41
CA ARG A 165 -17.93 8.21 -11.57
C ARG A 165 -17.55 9.44 -12.38
N ILE A 166 -16.72 9.25 -13.40
CA ILE A 166 -16.21 10.34 -14.26
C ILE A 166 -17.33 10.96 -15.12
N ILE A 167 -18.34 10.17 -15.50
CA ILE A 167 -19.52 10.68 -16.17
C ILE A 167 -20.33 11.59 -15.25
N GLY A 168 -20.34 11.34 -13.95
CA GLY A 168 -20.93 12.25 -12.96
C GLY A 168 -20.28 13.63 -12.99
N ASP A 169 -18.94 13.69 -13.00
CA ASP A 169 -18.16 14.94 -13.09
C ASP A 169 -18.44 15.66 -14.42
N LEU A 170 -18.43 14.93 -15.53
CA LEU A 170 -18.71 15.49 -16.83
C LEU A 170 -20.16 16.02 -16.92
N ASN A 171 -21.15 15.32 -16.35
CA ASN A 171 -22.52 15.79 -16.29
C ASN A 171 -22.64 17.06 -15.45
N TRP A 172 -21.97 17.15 -14.32
CA TRP A 172 -21.90 18.35 -13.49
C TRP A 172 -21.33 19.55 -14.26
N LEU A 173 -20.25 19.33 -15.04
CA LEU A 173 -19.68 20.36 -15.90
C LEU A 173 -20.69 20.83 -16.94
N MET A 174 -21.38 19.90 -17.60
CA MET A 174 -22.34 20.21 -18.65
C MET A 174 -23.60 20.94 -18.17
N LEU A 175 -23.99 20.78 -16.92
CA LEU A 175 -25.04 21.57 -16.29
C LEU A 175 -24.70 23.05 -16.18
N ARG A 176 -23.40 23.37 -16.06
CA ARG A 176 -22.87 24.74 -15.93
C ARG A 176 -22.46 25.33 -17.29
N TYR A 177 -21.83 24.50 -18.09
CA TYR A 177 -21.28 24.84 -19.40
C TYR A 177 -21.87 23.89 -20.45
N PRO A 178 -23.07 24.16 -20.98
CA PRO A 178 -23.76 23.31 -21.95
C PRO A 178 -22.88 23.00 -23.17
N LEU A 179 -22.82 21.71 -23.53
CA LEU A 179 -22.10 21.22 -24.69
C LEU A 179 -23.09 20.59 -25.66
N GLU A 180 -22.91 20.81 -26.95
CA GLU A 180 -23.68 20.13 -27.98
C GLU A 180 -23.30 18.65 -28.08
N ILE A 181 -24.28 17.75 -28.06
CA ILE A 181 -24.08 16.32 -28.22
C ILE A 181 -24.59 15.90 -29.58
N ALA A 182 -23.73 15.33 -30.42
CA ALA A 182 -24.14 14.77 -31.70
C ALA A 182 -25.24 13.72 -31.49
N ASP A 183 -26.31 13.72 -32.36
CA ASP A 183 -27.48 12.87 -32.20
C ASP A 183 -27.16 11.39 -32.06
N ARG A 184 -26.18 10.90 -32.82
CA ARG A 184 -25.66 9.52 -32.72
C ARG A 184 -25.12 9.12 -31.33
N ASN A 185 -24.74 10.10 -30.49
CA ASN A 185 -24.17 9.90 -29.16
C ASN A 185 -25.19 10.18 -28.04
N ARG A 186 -26.32 10.78 -28.33
CA ARG A 186 -27.33 11.26 -27.34
C ARG A 186 -27.89 10.11 -26.50
N ALA A 187 -28.33 9.03 -27.13
CA ALA A 187 -28.83 7.84 -26.39
C ALA A 187 -27.76 7.19 -25.51
N ARG A 188 -26.50 7.14 -25.99
CA ARG A 188 -25.37 6.63 -25.22
C ARG A 188 -25.06 7.53 -24.02
N TRP A 189 -25.13 8.85 -24.20
CA TRP A 189 -24.92 9.79 -23.10
C TRP A 189 -26.00 9.63 -22.02
N GLN A 190 -27.28 9.55 -22.39
CA GLN A 190 -28.35 9.32 -21.43
C GLN A 190 -28.16 8.04 -20.62
N LYS A 191 -27.80 6.94 -21.27
CA LYS A 191 -27.47 5.68 -20.58
C LYS A 191 -26.29 5.83 -19.63
N ALA A 192 -25.26 6.56 -20.03
CA ALA A 192 -24.07 6.80 -19.20
C ALA A 192 -24.41 7.64 -17.95
N VAL A 193 -25.22 8.68 -18.10
CA VAL A 193 -25.69 9.52 -16.98
C VAL A 193 -26.58 8.73 -16.02
N THR A 194 -27.46 7.86 -16.51
CA THR A 194 -28.26 6.96 -15.65
C THR A 194 -27.36 6.05 -14.83
N ALA A 195 -26.39 5.38 -15.46
CA ALA A 195 -25.43 4.54 -14.76
C ALA A 195 -24.58 5.31 -13.74
N ALA A 196 -24.24 6.58 -14.03
CA ALA A 196 -23.54 7.45 -13.09
C ALA A 196 -24.39 7.80 -11.85
N ARG A 197 -25.69 8.03 -12.04
CA ARG A 197 -26.63 8.26 -10.94
C ARG A 197 -26.77 7.03 -10.05
N GLU A 198 -27.00 5.86 -10.65
CA GLU A 198 -27.06 4.59 -9.91
C GLU A 198 -25.78 4.31 -9.14
N TYR A 199 -24.63 4.60 -9.73
CA TYR A 199 -23.33 4.48 -9.06
C TYR A 199 -23.24 5.40 -7.84
N ALA A 200 -23.63 6.68 -7.95
CA ALA A 200 -23.56 7.62 -6.85
C ALA A 200 -24.53 7.25 -5.72
N VAL A 201 -25.75 6.79 -6.05
CA VAL A 201 -26.73 6.30 -5.07
C VAL A 201 -26.19 5.10 -4.30
N ARG A 202 -25.64 4.10 -5.01
CA ARG A 202 -25.03 2.93 -4.35
C ARG A 202 -23.90 3.34 -3.42
N ARG A 203 -23.05 4.25 -3.85
CA ARG A 203 -21.92 4.73 -3.05
C ARG A 203 -22.36 5.44 -1.79
N GLU A 204 -23.36 6.31 -1.88
CA GLU A 204 -23.88 7.02 -0.71
C GLU A 204 -24.56 6.05 0.27
N ARG A 205 -25.31 5.07 -0.22
CA ARG A 205 -25.83 3.99 0.63
C ARG A 205 -24.71 3.24 1.36
N ALA A 206 -23.67 2.83 0.63
CA ALA A 206 -22.55 2.10 1.22
C ALA A 206 -21.82 2.94 2.29
N ARG A 207 -21.83 4.28 2.16
CA ARG A 207 -21.26 5.21 3.13
C ARG A 207 -22.10 5.33 4.41
N VAL A 208 -23.43 5.43 4.24
CA VAL A 208 -24.36 5.68 5.37
C VAL A 208 -24.74 4.39 6.09
N ALA A 209 -25.00 3.33 5.33
CA ALA A 209 -25.37 2.02 5.86
C ALA A 209 -24.73 0.91 5.00
N PRO A 210 -23.46 0.55 5.27
CA PRO A 210 -22.80 -0.50 4.51
C PRO A 210 -23.59 -1.81 4.60
N SER A 211 -23.89 -2.39 3.45
CA SER A 211 -24.70 -3.60 3.34
C SER A 211 -24.06 -4.78 4.05
N ARG A 212 -24.76 -5.43 4.98
CA ARG A 212 -24.35 -6.71 5.54
C ARG A 212 -24.75 -7.81 4.57
N VAL A 213 -23.81 -8.29 3.77
CA VAL A 213 -24.05 -9.33 2.78
C VAL A 213 -23.74 -10.69 3.40
N THR A 214 -24.67 -11.63 3.25
CA THR A 214 -24.45 -13.04 3.59
C THR A 214 -23.94 -13.75 2.33
N PRO A 215 -22.78 -14.41 2.36
CA PRO A 215 -22.29 -15.13 1.20
C PRO A 215 -23.21 -16.29 0.83
N PRO A 216 -23.26 -16.69 -0.46
CA PRO A 216 -24.08 -17.81 -0.91
C PRO A 216 -23.52 -19.16 -0.43
N ALA A 217 -24.29 -20.23 -0.64
CA ALA A 217 -23.91 -21.60 -0.25
C ALA A 217 -22.60 -22.09 -0.93
N THR A 218 -22.17 -21.48 -2.03
CA THR A 218 -20.88 -21.75 -2.68
C THR A 218 -19.68 -21.27 -1.88
N PHE A 219 -19.90 -20.45 -0.85
CA PHE A 219 -18.91 -20.05 0.12
C PHE A 219 -19.09 -20.87 1.40
N ARG A 220 -18.09 -21.68 1.76
CA ARG A 220 -18.06 -22.42 3.01
C ARG A 220 -17.50 -21.55 4.13
N GLY A 221 -18.20 -21.49 5.25
CA GLY A 221 -17.74 -20.80 6.44
C GLY A 221 -18.58 -19.60 6.83
N ASN A 222 -18.28 -19.06 8.00
CA ASN A 222 -18.99 -17.92 8.57
C ASN A 222 -18.11 -16.67 8.59
N LEU A 223 -18.56 -15.61 7.94
CA LEU A 223 -17.92 -14.32 8.04
C LEU A 223 -18.26 -13.66 9.38
N MET A 224 -17.27 -13.05 10.00
CA MET A 224 -17.49 -12.17 11.16
C MET A 224 -18.32 -10.93 10.76
N PRO A 225 -18.97 -10.25 11.70
CA PRO A 225 -19.82 -9.07 11.40
C PRO A 225 -19.11 -8.03 10.53
N PHE A 226 -17.87 -7.65 10.89
CA PHE A 226 -17.09 -6.69 10.11
C PHE A 226 -16.69 -7.22 8.73
N GLN A 227 -16.46 -8.54 8.57
CA GLN A 227 -16.16 -9.13 7.27
C GLN A 227 -17.38 -9.13 6.35
N LYS A 228 -18.60 -9.28 6.90
CA LYS A 228 -19.85 -9.10 6.15
C LYS A 228 -20.01 -7.67 5.63
N LEU A 229 -19.65 -6.67 6.45
CA LEU A 229 -19.60 -5.27 6.02
C LEU A 229 -18.55 -5.07 4.92
N GLY A 230 -17.37 -5.69 5.05
CA GLY A 230 -16.32 -5.64 4.02
C GLY A 230 -16.76 -6.30 2.71
N LEU A 231 -17.47 -7.42 2.78
CA LEU A 231 -18.07 -8.03 1.60
C LEU A 231 -19.09 -7.10 0.95
N GLY A 232 -19.96 -6.47 1.74
CA GLY A 232 -20.92 -5.46 1.24
C GLY A 232 -20.21 -4.31 0.52
N PHE A 233 -19.16 -3.75 1.13
CA PHE A 233 -18.33 -2.72 0.50
C PHE A 233 -17.76 -3.19 -0.86
N LEU A 234 -17.21 -4.39 -0.95
CA LEU A 234 -16.65 -4.94 -2.20
C LEU A 234 -17.72 -5.27 -3.24
N MET A 235 -18.94 -5.60 -2.82
CA MET A 235 -20.09 -5.78 -3.73
C MET A 235 -20.49 -4.47 -4.38
N ASP A 236 -20.49 -3.38 -3.60
CA ASP A 236 -20.86 -2.05 -4.05
C ASP A 236 -19.74 -1.37 -4.85
N ASN A 237 -18.47 -1.68 -4.54
CA ASN A 237 -17.28 -1.12 -5.18
C ASN A 237 -16.47 -2.23 -5.85
N PRO A 238 -16.82 -2.60 -7.10
CA PRO A 238 -16.20 -3.75 -7.77
C PRO A 238 -14.71 -3.55 -8.08
N ARG A 239 -14.22 -2.32 -8.04
CA ARG A 239 -12.80 -1.97 -8.17
C ARG A 239 -12.39 -1.23 -6.92
N ALA A 240 -11.72 -1.94 -6.00
CA ALA A 240 -11.38 -1.38 -4.69
C ALA A 240 -10.13 -2.02 -4.08
N LEU A 241 -9.54 -1.31 -3.13
CA LEU A 241 -8.44 -1.76 -2.28
C LEU A 241 -8.98 -2.11 -0.90
N LEU A 242 -8.95 -3.39 -0.54
CA LEU A 242 -9.22 -3.84 0.82
C LEU A 242 -7.93 -3.74 1.63
N ALA A 243 -7.84 -2.67 2.41
CA ALA A 243 -6.66 -2.26 3.14
C ALA A 243 -6.75 -2.56 4.64
N ASP A 244 -7.60 -3.50 5.03
CA ASP A 244 -7.74 -3.94 6.42
C ASP A 244 -6.39 -4.33 7.03
N GLU A 245 -6.22 -4.09 8.32
CA GLU A 245 -5.05 -4.48 9.06
C GLU A 245 -4.75 -5.98 8.89
N MET A 246 -3.49 -6.37 9.01
CA MET A 246 -3.08 -7.75 8.87
C MET A 246 -3.79 -8.65 9.90
N GLY A 247 -4.20 -9.85 9.48
CA GLY A 247 -4.91 -10.79 10.34
C GLY A 247 -6.44 -10.63 10.37
N LEU A 248 -7.03 -9.63 9.71
CA LEU A 248 -8.48 -9.43 9.63
C LEU A 248 -9.18 -10.27 8.54
N GLY A 249 -8.49 -11.21 7.90
CA GLY A 249 -9.08 -12.15 6.96
C GLY A 249 -9.46 -11.54 5.60
N LYS A 250 -8.59 -10.69 5.02
CA LYS A 250 -8.77 -10.12 3.67
C LYS A 250 -8.96 -11.21 2.61
N THR A 251 -8.20 -12.29 2.66
CA THR A 251 -8.30 -13.45 1.77
C THR A 251 -9.69 -14.06 1.79
N VAL A 252 -10.25 -14.27 2.98
CA VAL A 252 -11.58 -14.85 3.18
C VAL A 252 -12.67 -13.93 2.62
N GLN A 253 -12.55 -12.61 2.82
CA GLN A 253 -13.48 -11.62 2.25
C GLN A 253 -13.41 -11.60 0.71
N ALA A 254 -12.22 -11.74 0.13
CA ALA A 254 -12.05 -11.81 -1.32
C ALA A 254 -12.66 -13.08 -1.92
N LEU A 255 -12.48 -14.23 -1.28
CA LEU A 255 -13.11 -15.49 -1.70
C LEU A 255 -14.65 -15.44 -1.58
N ALA A 256 -15.16 -14.85 -0.49
CA ALA A 256 -16.59 -14.61 -0.32
C ALA A 256 -17.16 -13.72 -1.43
N LEU A 257 -16.42 -12.69 -1.88
CA LEU A 257 -16.81 -11.84 -2.99
C LEU A 257 -16.90 -12.62 -4.31
N LEU A 258 -15.92 -13.49 -4.62
CA LEU A 258 -15.94 -14.30 -5.82
C LEU A 258 -17.21 -15.16 -5.87
N CYS A 259 -17.55 -15.79 -4.74
CA CYS A 259 -18.78 -16.59 -4.62
C CYS A 259 -20.04 -15.73 -4.71
N ALA A 260 -20.09 -14.59 -4.00
CA ALA A 260 -21.28 -13.72 -3.96
C ALA A 260 -21.60 -13.11 -5.33
N LYS A 261 -20.59 -12.77 -6.12
CA LYS A 261 -20.77 -12.25 -7.50
C LYS A 261 -20.83 -13.36 -8.56
N ASN A 262 -20.61 -14.62 -8.19
CA ASN A 262 -20.38 -15.70 -9.15
C ASN A 262 -19.34 -15.29 -10.21
N ALA A 263 -18.23 -14.69 -9.75
CA ALA A 263 -17.25 -14.05 -10.60
C ALA A 263 -16.14 -15.01 -11.07
N PHE A 264 -16.56 -16.10 -11.72
CA PHE A 264 -15.69 -17.12 -12.29
C PHE A 264 -15.75 -17.08 -13.83
N PRO A 265 -14.65 -17.37 -14.54
CA PRO A 265 -13.32 -17.65 -14.02
C PRO A 265 -12.67 -16.41 -13.38
N ALA A 266 -11.94 -16.63 -12.29
CA ALA A 266 -11.19 -15.59 -11.59
C ALA A 266 -9.68 -15.85 -11.70
N ILE A 267 -8.89 -14.76 -11.63
CA ILE A 267 -7.44 -14.85 -11.51
C ILE A 267 -6.97 -14.21 -10.20
N ILE A 268 -6.16 -14.93 -9.44
CA ILE A 268 -5.56 -14.50 -8.18
C ILE A 268 -4.05 -14.35 -8.38
N ILE A 269 -3.52 -13.20 -8.03
CA ILE A 269 -2.13 -12.85 -8.26
C ILE A 269 -1.45 -12.55 -6.92
N PRO A 270 -0.93 -13.57 -6.22
CA PRO A 270 -0.23 -13.42 -4.96
C PRO A 270 1.30 -13.31 -5.16
N PRO A 271 2.06 -12.94 -4.11
CA PRO A 271 3.48 -13.25 -3.99
C PRO A 271 3.76 -14.77 -4.08
N PRO A 272 4.96 -15.19 -4.53
CA PRO A 272 5.28 -16.61 -4.72
C PRO A 272 5.04 -17.49 -3.50
N HIS A 273 5.39 -17.01 -2.31
CA HIS A 273 5.28 -17.74 -1.04
C HIS A 273 3.83 -17.89 -0.53
N LEU A 274 2.86 -17.15 -1.09
CA LEU A 274 1.45 -17.21 -0.70
C LEU A 274 0.61 -18.12 -1.61
N VAL A 275 1.16 -18.64 -2.71
CA VAL A 275 0.42 -19.48 -3.68
C VAL A 275 -0.28 -20.65 -2.98
N ARG A 276 0.45 -21.41 -2.15
CA ARG A 276 -0.13 -22.56 -1.43
C ARG A 276 -1.14 -22.16 -0.35
N ASN A 277 -0.93 -21.01 0.27
CA ASN A 277 -1.91 -20.50 1.21
C ASN A 277 -3.24 -20.23 0.49
N TRP A 278 -3.19 -19.64 -0.71
CA TRP A 278 -4.37 -19.45 -1.53
C TRP A 278 -5.02 -20.77 -1.96
N GLU A 279 -4.23 -21.78 -2.37
CA GLU A 279 -4.78 -23.12 -2.68
C GLU A 279 -5.55 -23.71 -1.49
N ARG A 280 -4.98 -23.63 -0.27
CA ARG A 280 -5.63 -24.10 0.96
C ARG A 280 -6.90 -23.32 1.29
N GLU A 281 -6.83 -22.00 1.24
CA GLU A 281 -7.98 -21.14 1.54
C GLU A 281 -9.12 -21.35 0.53
N ILE A 282 -8.80 -21.51 -0.76
CA ILE A 282 -9.82 -21.85 -1.78
C ILE A 282 -10.46 -23.20 -1.46
N ALA A 283 -9.67 -24.24 -1.16
CA ALA A 283 -10.18 -25.57 -0.83
C ALA A 283 -11.06 -25.55 0.44
N ASN A 284 -10.75 -24.68 1.39
CA ASN A 284 -11.52 -24.55 2.64
C ASN A 284 -12.83 -23.77 2.45
N PHE A 285 -12.82 -22.73 1.62
CA PHE A 285 -13.90 -21.75 1.59
C PHE A 285 -14.74 -21.72 0.30
N VAL A 286 -14.28 -22.32 -0.80
CA VAL A 286 -15.01 -22.27 -2.09
C VAL A 286 -15.46 -23.66 -2.51
N GLU A 287 -16.78 -23.82 -2.72
CA GLU A 287 -17.37 -25.03 -3.25
C GLU A 287 -18.35 -24.73 -4.36
N LEU A 288 -17.92 -24.92 -5.59
CA LEU A 288 -18.76 -24.71 -6.77
C LEU A 288 -19.54 -26.00 -7.13
N PRO A 289 -20.70 -25.88 -7.77
CA PRO A 289 -21.42 -27.02 -8.29
C PRO A 289 -20.55 -27.85 -9.26
N GLY A 290 -20.36 -29.12 -8.98
CA GLY A 290 -19.46 -29.96 -9.76
C GLY A 290 -18.00 -29.97 -9.33
N GLY A 291 -17.68 -29.26 -8.24
CA GLY A 291 -16.31 -29.11 -7.70
C GLY A 291 -15.60 -27.84 -8.22
N THR A 292 -14.71 -27.30 -7.41
CA THR A 292 -13.92 -26.09 -7.75
C THR A 292 -12.63 -26.49 -8.48
N ARG A 293 -12.50 -26.12 -9.74
CA ARG A 293 -11.30 -26.38 -10.55
C ARG A 293 -10.29 -25.24 -10.36
N VAL A 294 -9.19 -25.54 -9.70
CA VAL A 294 -8.11 -24.58 -9.45
C VAL A 294 -6.89 -24.95 -10.28
N HIS A 295 -6.33 -23.97 -10.99
CA HIS A 295 -5.09 -24.16 -11.75
C HIS A 295 -4.01 -23.19 -11.28
N VAL A 296 -2.88 -23.73 -10.80
CA VAL A 296 -1.70 -22.95 -10.45
C VAL A 296 -0.77 -22.90 -11.66
N VAL A 297 -0.57 -21.71 -12.20
CA VAL A 297 0.33 -21.50 -13.32
C VAL A 297 1.77 -21.64 -12.87
N ARG A 298 2.54 -22.46 -13.59
CA ARG A 298 3.94 -22.77 -13.28
C ARG A 298 4.84 -22.44 -14.46
N GLY A 299 6.06 -22.01 -14.15
CA GLY A 299 7.06 -21.70 -15.17
C GLY A 299 6.80 -20.36 -15.88
N ILE A 300 7.88 -19.78 -16.37
CA ILE A 300 7.86 -18.47 -17.04
C ILE A 300 7.47 -18.56 -18.52
N LYS A 301 7.58 -19.74 -19.12
CA LYS A 301 7.20 -19.97 -20.53
C LYS A 301 5.72 -20.33 -20.59
N PRO A 302 4.90 -19.63 -21.40
CA PRO A 302 3.51 -19.94 -21.58
C PRO A 302 3.29 -21.34 -22.16
N TYR A 303 2.23 -21.97 -21.72
CA TYR A 303 1.68 -23.23 -22.24
C TYR A 303 0.14 -23.11 -22.30
N ASP A 304 -0.53 -24.03 -22.94
CA ASP A 304 -1.99 -24.03 -23.02
C ASP A 304 -2.58 -24.29 -21.64
N LEU A 305 -3.29 -23.31 -21.11
CA LEU A 305 -3.90 -23.38 -19.79
C LEU A 305 -5.14 -24.26 -19.84
N PRO A 306 -5.29 -25.23 -18.91
CA PRO A 306 -6.52 -25.99 -18.79
C PRO A 306 -7.68 -25.08 -18.37
N GLU A 307 -8.89 -25.48 -18.67
CA GLU A 307 -10.09 -24.78 -18.19
C GLU A 307 -10.17 -24.89 -16.67
N ALA A 308 -10.28 -23.74 -15.99
CA ALA A 308 -10.37 -23.66 -14.54
C ALA A 308 -11.31 -22.54 -14.10
N ASP A 309 -11.86 -22.68 -12.90
CA ASP A 309 -12.70 -21.66 -12.28
C ASP A 309 -11.85 -20.61 -11.59
N ILE A 310 -10.67 -20.99 -11.09
CA ILE A 310 -9.72 -20.08 -10.46
C ILE A 310 -8.30 -20.38 -10.97
N TYR A 311 -7.62 -19.36 -11.48
CA TYR A 311 -6.22 -19.40 -11.83
C TYR A 311 -5.39 -18.68 -10.76
N ILE A 312 -4.29 -19.29 -10.31
CA ILE A 312 -3.33 -18.68 -9.38
C ILE A 312 -2.01 -18.46 -10.13
N VAL A 313 -1.55 -17.21 -10.22
CA VAL A 313 -0.34 -16.83 -10.95
C VAL A 313 0.45 -15.85 -10.09
N HIS A 314 1.61 -16.23 -9.57
CA HIS A 314 2.38 -15.29 -8.77
C HIS A 314 3.05 -14.19 -9.60
N TYR A 315 3.28 -13.01 -9.00
CA TYR A 315 3.78 -11.81 -9.68
C TYR A 315 5.01 -12.01 -10.57
N LEU A 316 5.97 -12.87 -10.18
CA LEU A 316 7.20 -13.06 -10.95
C LEU A 316 6.99 -13.77 -12.30
N LEU A 317 5.87 -14.49 -12.46
CA LEU A 317 5.54 -15.15 -13.73
C LEU A 317 4.89 -14.20 -14.72
N LEU A 318 4.27 -13.13 -14.28
CA LEU A 318 3.49 -12.21 -15.12
C LEU A 318 4.27 -11.72 -16.33
N ARG A 319 5.58 -11.45 -16.18
CA ARG A 319 6.43 -11.00 -17.29
C ARG A 319 6.46 -11.96 -18.50
N GLY A 320 6.49 -13.27 -18.23
CA GLY A 320 6.49 -14.28 -19.29
C GLY A 320 5.12 -14.54 -19.89
N TRP A 321 4.07 -14.24 -19.12
CA TRP A 321 2.67 -14.52 -19.47
C TRP A 321 1.91 -13.29 -19.97
N LYS A 322 2.54 -12.14 -20.09
CA LYS A 322 1.96 -10.85 -20.50
C LYS A 322 1.11 -10.92 -21.79
N LYS A 323 1.49 -11.75 -22.76
CA LYS A 323 0.78 -11.88 -24.04
C LYS A 323 -0.36 -12.90 -24.03
N VAL A 324 -0.44 -13.76 -23.02
CA VAL A 324 -1.42 -14.86 -22.95
C VAL A 324 -2.52 -14.56 -21.97
N LEU A 325 -2.16 -14.26 -20.70
CA LEU A 325 -3.15 -14.03 -19.63
C LEU A 325 -4.18 -12.93 -19.95
N PRO A 326 -3.83 -11.77 -20.53
CA PRO A 326 -4.83 -10.74 -20.84
C PRO A 326 -5.81 -11.13 -21.94
N LYS A 327 -5.56 -12.20 -22.69
CA LYS A 327 -6.47 -12.69 -23.73
C LYS A 327 -7.59 -13.57 -23.17
N LEU A 328 -7.42 -14.05 -21.96
CA LEU A 328 -8.42 -14.84 -21.27
C LEU A 328 -9.45 -13.92 -20.60
N SER A 329 -10.71 -14.30 -20.72
CA SER A 329 -11.81 -13.49 -20.16
C SER A 329 -12.03 -13.85 -18.70
N TYR A 330 -11.44 -13.07 -17.79
CA TYR A 330 -11.69 -13.18 -16.35
C TYR A 330 -12.87 -12.30 -15.93
N ARG A 331 -13.66 -12.75 -14.97
CA ARG A 331 -14.71 -11.96 -14.33
C ARG A 331 -14.21 -11.22 -13.10
N ALA A 332 -13.17 -11.73 -12.45
CA ALA A 332 -12.53 -11.08 -11.32
C ALA A 332 -11.01 -11.24 -11.35
N VAL A 333 -10.33 -10.19 -10.87
CA VAL A 333 -8.89 -10.17 -10.60
C VAL A 333 -8.67 -9.84 -9.13
N ILE A 334 -7.86 -10.62 -8.43
CA ILE A 334 -7.44 -10.33 -7.05
C ILE A 334 -5.93 -10.18 -7.02
N PHE A 335 -5.46 -8.99 -6.63
CA PHE A 335 -4.05 -8.71 -6.37
C PHE A 335 -3.78 -8.83 -4.87
N ASP A 336 -3.16 -9.91 -4.42
CA ASP A 336 -2.76 -10.03 -3.03
C ASP A 336 -1.40 -9.37 -2.79
N GLU A 337 -1.24 -8.71 -1.64
CA GLU A 337 -0.11 -7.78 -1.39
C GLU A 337 0.06 -6.81 -2.57
N ALA A 338 -1.02 -6.05 -2.86
CA ALA A 338 -1.13 -5.19 -4.05
C ALA A 338 0.01 -4.16 -4.17
N GLN A 339 0.73 -3.87 -3.08
CA GLN A 339 1.95 -3.06 -3.08
C GLN A 339 3.08 -3.63 -3.96
N GLU A 340 3.02 -4.90 -4.35
CA GLU A 340 3.93 -5.44 -5.36
C GLU A 340 3.84 -4.71 -6.72
N LEU A 341 2.75 -3.97 -6.93
CA LEU A 341 2.50 -3.17 -8.14
C LEU A 341 2.94 -1.70 -8.02
N ARG A 342 3.63 -1.32 -6.96
CA ARG A 342 4.06 0.07 -6.72
C ARG A 342 5.01 0.66 -7.77
N HIS A 343 5.68 -0.16 -8.57
CA HIS A 343 6.65 0.28 -9.58
C HIS A 343 6.11 0.09 -11.01
N ALA A 344 5.66 1.16 -11.66
CA ALA A 344 5.05 1.15 -12.98
C ALA A 344 6.00 0.68 -14.12
N GLY A 345 7.30 0.95 -14.01
CA GLY A 345 8.30 0.60 -15.07
C GLY A 345 8.62 -0.89 -15.20
N THR A 346 7.85 -1.79 -14.58
CA THR A 346 8.14 -3.21 -14.57
C THR A 346 7.22 -3.99 -15.51
N GLU A 347 7.74 -5.06 -16.14
CA GLU A 347 6.94 -5.97 -16.96
C GLU A 347 5.79 -6.62 -16.18
N LYS A 348 5.97 -6.87 -14.86
CA LYS A 348 4.91 -7.40 -14.01
C LYS A 348 3.75 -6.42 -13.87
N TYR A 349 4.06 -5.11 -13.70
CA TYR A 349 3.05 -4.06 -13.62
C TYR A 349 2.25 -3.95 -14.92
N SER A 350 2.96 -3.88 -16.05
CA SER A 350 2.34 -3.81 -17.36
C SER A 350 1.44 -5.03 -17.66
N ALA A 351 1.84 -6.24 -17.25
CA ALA A 351 0.99 -7.42 -17.39
C ALA A 351 -0.24 -7.36 -16.48
N ALA A 352 -0.07 -6.92 -15.22
CA ALA A 352 -1.16 -6.79 -14.25
C ALA A 352 -2.22 -5.79 -14.73
N THR A 353 -1.82 -4.62 -15.24
CA THR A 353 -2.75 -3.60 -15.77
C THR A 353 -3.47 -4.07 -17.02
N LEU A 354 -2.84 -4.88 -17.88
CA LEU A 354 -3.50 -5.49 -19.02
C LEU A 354 -4.58 -6.50 -18.59
N ILE A 355 -4.31 -7.31 -17.58
CA ILE A 355 -5.27 -8.29 -17.05
C ILE A 355 -6.45 -7.58 -16.37
N SER A 356 -6.20 -6.54 -15.55
CA SER A 356 -7.24 -5.82 -14.82
C SER A 356 -8.09 -4.92 -15.72
N GLY A 357 -7.57 -4.47 -16.86
CA GLY A 357 -8.20 -3.46 -17.71
C GLY A 357 -9.60 -3.83 -18.21
N ASP A 358 -9.80 -5.10 -18.61
CA ASP A 358 -11.10 -5.57 -19.14
C ASP A 358 -11.97 -6.27 -18.09
N CYS A 359 -11.46 -6.41 -16.85
CA CYS A 359 -12.16 -7.11 -15.79
C CYS A 359 -13.16 -6.19 -15.09
N GLU A 360 -14.36 -6.69 -14.81
CA GLU A 360 -15.38 -5.93 -14.08
C GLU A 360 -15.01 -5.77 -12.61
N THR A 361 -14.55 -6.85 -11.98
CA THR A 361 -14.21 -6.88 -10.56
C THR A 361 -12.71 -7.00 -10.37
N VAL A 362 -12.09 -5.99 -9.77
CA VAL A 362 -10.65 -5.93 -9.49
C VAL A 362 -10.43 -5.53 -8.03
N VAL A 363 -9.88 -6.41 -7.22
CA VAL A 363 -9.64 -6.15 -5.80
C VAL A 363 -8.16 -6.25 -5.49
N GLY A 364 -7.62 -5.18 -4.94
CA GLY A 364 -6.31 -5.19 -4.28
C GLY A 364 -6.46 -5.54 -2.81
N LEU A 365 -5.59 -6.38 -2.28
CA LEU A 365 -5.48 -6.68 -0.85
C LEU A 365 -4.14 -6.17 -0.35
N SER A 366 -4.13 -5.38 0.72
CA SER A 366 -2.88 -4.91 1.34
C SER A 366 -3.09 -4.64 2.82
N GLY A 367 -2.15 -5.04 3.66
CA GLY A 367 -2.12 -4.63 5.07
C GLY A 367 -1.46 -3.27 5.28
N THR A 368 -0.68 -2.82 4.30
CA THR A 368 0.10 -1.58 4.33
C THR A 368 -0.07 -0.83 3.00
N PRO A 369 -1.24 -0.17 2.80
CA PRO A 369 -1.63 0.35 1.49
C PRO A 369 -0.91 1.63 1.07
N ILE A 370 -0.37 2.39 2.03
CA ILE A 370 0.24 3.70 1.77
C ILE A 370 1.74 3.60 1.99
N TYR A 371 2.50 3.86 0.95
CA TYR A 371 3.95 4.04 0.97
C TYR A 371 4.29 5.53 0.83
N ASN A 372 5.52 5.88 1.19
CA ASN A 372 6.01 7.25 1.30
C ASN A 372 5.97 8.07 0.03
N ARG A 373 5.95 7.40 -1.11
CA ARG A 373 6.00 8.06 -2.40
C ARG A 373 4.63 8.00 -3.05
N GLY A 374 4.09 9.16 -3.39
CA GLY A 374 2.82 9.26 -4.10
C GLY A 374 2.77 8.44 -5.38
N GLY A 375 3.91 8.26 -6.06
CA GLY A 375 4.02 7.38 -7.21
C GLY A 375 3.68 5.92 -6.89
N GLU A 376 3.97 5.44 -5.71
CA GLU A 376 3.69 4.06 -5.31
C GLU A 376 2.19 3.83 -5.15
N ILE A 377 1.47 4.68 -4.40
CA ILE A 377 0.02 4.56 -4.23
C ILE A 377 -0.72 4.82 -5.54
N TRP A 378 -0.27 5.83 -6.33
CA TRP A 378 -0.84 6.12 -7.63
C TRP A 378 -0.76 4.91 -8.56
N ASN A 379 0.39 4.20 -8.61
CA ASN A 379 0.56 3.00 -9.41
C ASN A 379 -0.36 1.86 -8.96
N VAL A 380 -0.47 1.61 -7.65
CA VAL A 380 -1.34 0.56 -7.10
C VAL A 380 -2.81 0.84 -7.44
N ILE A 381 -3.26 2.07 -7.23
CA ILE A 381 -4.64 2.46 -7.55
C ILE A 381 -4.90 2.37 -9.06
N ASN A 382 -3.95 2.81 -9.90
CA ASN A 382 -4.09 2.68 -11.37
C ASN A 382 -4.14 1.23 -11.86
N ALA A 383 -3.50 0.29 -11.17
CA ALA A 383 -3.61 -1.13 -11.50
C ALA A 383 -5.00 -1.70 -11.14
N ILE A 384 -5.65 -1.16 -10.11
CA ILE A 384 -7.00 -1.55 -9.68
C ILE A 384 -8.06 -0.85 -10.53
N ASP A 385 -8.01 0.47 -10.60
CA ASP A 385 -8.93 1.31 -11.38
C ASP A 385 -8.16 2.43 -12.10
N TYR A 386 -8.00 2.23 -13.41
CA TYR A 386 -7.22 3.12 -14.24
C TYR A 386 -7.80 4.54 -14.24
N HIS A 387 -6.95 5.54 -14.06
CA HIS A 387 -7.31 6.95 -13.96
C HIS A 387 -8.21 7.33 -12.77
N PHE A 388 -8.31 6.51 -11.75
CA PHE A 388 -9.07 6.90 -10.55
C PHE A 388 -8.51 8.17 -9.92
N LEU A 389 -7.18 8.28 -9.80
CA LEU A 389 -6.47 9.46 -9.28
C LEU A 389 -6.04 10.44 -10.39
N GLY A 390 -6.58 10.30 -11.60
CA GLY A 390 -6.16 11.11 -12.75
C GLY A 390 -4.82 10.67 -13.34
N ASP A 391 -4.30 11.49 -14.27
CA ASP A 391 -2.94 11.28 -14.77
C ASP A 391 -1.89 11.72 -13.74
N TRP A 392 -0.62 11.40 -14.03
CA TRP A 392 0.48 11.70 -13.10
C TRP A 392 0.64 13.19 -12.81
N GLU A 393 0.46 14.06 -13.82
CA GLU A 393 0.59 15.50 -13.64
C GLU A 393 -0.52 16.06 -12.75
N SER A 394 -1.75 15.59 -12.94
CA SER A 394 -2.90 15.98 -12.09
C SER A 394 -2.70 15.47 -10.67
N PHE A 395 -2.27 14.22 -10.51
CA PHE A 395 -2.02 13.64 -9.19
C PHE A 395 -0.92 14.41 -8.41
N THR A 396 0.21 14.69 -9.04
CA THR A 396 1.31 15.39 -8.36
C THR A 396 0.96 16.84 -8.02
N ARG A 397 0.16 17.49 -8.86
CA ARG A 397 -0.34 18.85 -8.59
C ARG A 397 -1.31 18.89 -7.41
N GLU A 398 -2.21 17.91 -7.32
CA GLU A 398 -3.32 17.89 -6.36
C GLU A 398 -2.91 17.31 -5.00
N TRP A 399 -2.08 16.27 -5.02
CA TRP A 399 -1.79 15.47 -3.82
C TRP A 399 -0.33 15.53 -3.35
N CYS A 400 0.60 16.03 -4.17
CA CYS A 400 2.02 16.10 -3.82
C CYS A 400 2.49 17.55 -3.62
N TYR A 401 3.73 17.71 -3.14
CA TYR A 401 4.35 19.04 -2.96
C TYR A 401 4.61 19.80 -4.28
N GLY A 402 3.84 19.55 -5.31
CA GLY A 402 3.85 20.23 -6.59
C GLY A 402 4.42 19.39 -7.74
N TYR A 403 4.47 20.00 -8.92
CA TYR A 403 4.89 19.35 -10.15
C TYR A 403 6.28 18.69 -10.03
N GLY A 404 6.35 17.41 -10.36
CA GLY A 404 7.60 16.64 -10.35
C GLY A 404 8.04 16.14 -8.97
N SER A 405 7.28 16.44 -7.90
CA SER A 405 7.44 15.79 -6.60
C SER A 405 6.62 14.49 -6.59
N ASP A 406 7.18 13.43 -6.04
CA ASP A 406 6.47 12.16 -5.81
C ASP A 406 6.09 11.97 -4.33
N THR A 407 6.32 12.97 -3.49
CA THR A 407 5.98 12.94 -2.06
C THR A 407 4.59 13.52 -1.85
N VAL A 408 3.71 12.74 -1.24
CA VAL A 408 2.34 13.16 -0.90
C VAL A 408 2.40 14.25 0.17
N ALA A 409 1.73 15.39 -0.08
CA ALA A 409 1.74 16.53 0.83
C ALA A 409 0.91 16.25 2.10
N ASP A 410 -0.22 15.55 1.95
CA ASP A 410 -1.13 15.20 3.04
C ASP A 410 -1.67 13.78 2.84
N PRO A 411 -0.99 12.76 3.39
CA PRO A 411 -1.40 11.36 3.25
C PRO A 411 -2.75 11.05 3.90
N GLU A 412 -3.11 11.77 4.97
CA GLU A 412 -4.38 11.55 5.66
C GLU A 412 -5.55 11.97 4.78
N LYS A 413 -5.49 13.16 4.19
CA LYS A 413 -6.51 13.64 3.24
C LYS A 413 -6.62 12.76 2.00
N LEU A 414 -5.50 12.25 1.48
CA LEU A 414 -5.54 11.29 0.37
C LEU A 414 -6.22 9.99 0.82
N GLY A 415 -5.90 9.49 2.00
CA GLY A 415 -6.52 8.32 2.58
C GLY A 415 -8.03 8.50 2.82
N GLU A 416 -8.45 9.66 3.33
CA GLU A 416 -9.87 10.03 3.49
C GLU A 416 -10.58 10.10 2.14
N TYR A 417 -9.94 10.72 1.13
CA TYR A 417 -10.47 10.77 -0.22
C TYR A 417 -10.70 9.37 -0.79
N LEU A 418 -9.71 8.48 -0.69
CA LEU A 418 -9.83 7.10 -1.17
C LEU A 418 -10.97 6.33 -0.47
N ARG A 419 -11.14 6.53 0.83
CA ARG A 419 -12.25 5.93 1.62
C ARG A 419 -13.59 6.51 1.21
N ARG A 420 -13.69 7.83 1.16
CA ARG A 420 -14.93 8.55 0.78
C ARG A 420 -15.37 8.18 -0.63
N GLU A 421 -14.42 8.03 -1.55
CA GLU A 421 -14.70 7.68 -2.94
C GLU A 421 -14.95 6.18 -3.16
N GLY A 422 -14.96 5.35 -2.11
CA GLY A 422 -15.20 3.91 -2.19
C GLY A 422 -14.07 3.13 -2.86
N MET A 423 -12.89 3.74 -3.00
CA MET A 423 -11.71 3.06 -3.54
C MET A 423 -10.99 2.23 -2.48
N MET A 424 -11.06 2.60 -1.21
CA MET A 424 -10.33 1.93 -0.14
C MET A 424 -11.23 1.68 1.06
N LEU A 425 -11.18 0.46 1.60
CA LEU A 425 -11.69 0.13 2.92
C LEU A 425 -10.49 -0.23 3.82
N ARG A 426 -10.35 0.48 4.94
CA ARG A 426 -9.33 0.22 5.95
C ARG A 426 -9.96 0.19 7.32
N ARG A 427 -9.72 -0.88 8.06
CA ARG A 427 -10.15 -1.06 9.45
C ARG A 427 -8.97 -1.62 10.24
N THR A 428 -8.87 -1.23 11.50
CA THR A 428 -7.87 -1.74 12.44
C THR A 428 -8.46 -2.86 13.29
N LYS A 429 -7.60 -3.70 13.88
CA LYS A 429 -8.02 -4.73 14.84
C LYS A 429 -8.72 -4.11 16.03
N ARG A 430 -8.24 -2.96 16.50
CA ARG A 430 -8.80 -2.23 17.62
C ARG A 430 -10.25 -1.82 17.38
N GLU A 431 -10.58 -1.41 16.15
CA GLU A 431 -11.96 -1.01 15.79
C GLU A 431 -12.93 -2.19 15.68
N VAL A 432 -12.47 -3.34 15.16
CA VAL A 432 -13.37 -4.42 14.73
C VAL A 432 -13.26 -5.70 15.57
N LEU A 433 -12.24 -5.80 16.44
CA LEU A 433 -11.96 -6.95 17.31
C LEU A 433 -11.58 -6.47 18.72
N PRO A 434 -12.47 -5.74 19.42
CA PRO A 434 -12.17 -5.25 20.77
C PRO A 434 -11.87 -6.38 21.78
N GLU A 435 -12.35 -7.59 21.50
CA GLU A 435 -12.11 -8.79 22.29
C GLU A 435 -10.72 -9.42 22.05
N LEU A 436 -9.97 -8.97 21.03
CA LEU A 436 -8.63 -9.50 20.77
C LEU A 436 -7.69 -9.09 21.91
N PRO A 437 -7.03 -10.06 22.57
CA PRO A 437 -6.10 -9.74 23.65
C PRO A 437 -5.01 -8.76 23.22
N PRO A 438 -4.57 -7.84 24.09
CA PRO A 438 -3.60 -6.82 23.71
C PRO A 438 -2.23 -7.44 23.40
N LYS A 439 -1.52 -6.83 22.45
CA LYS A 439 -0.09 -7.09 22.29
C LYS A 439 0.72 -6.04 23.03
N ARG A 440 1.80 -6.47 23.69
CA ARG A 440 2.71 -5.62 24.42
C ARG A 440 4.11 -5.82 23.89
N ARG A 441 4.82 -4.73 23.64
CA ARG A 441 6.20 -4.73 23.17
C ARG A 441 7.14 -4.39 24.32
N LEU A 442 8.23 -5.13 24.42
CA LEU A 442 9.24 -4.98 25.45
C LEU A 442 10.61 -4.93 24.78
N VAL A 443 11.36 -3.87 25.02
CA VAL A 443 12.75 -3.79 24.62
C VAL A 443 13.59 -4.23 25.81
N GLN A 444 14.40 -5.23 25.61
CA GLN A 444 15.29 -5.77 26.65
C GLN A 444 16.71 -5.79 26.15
N GLU A 445 17.58 -5.09 26.85
CA GLU A 445 19.01 -5.18 26.62
C GLU A 445 19.51 -6.52 27.14
N ILE A 446 20.36 -7.18 26.36
CA ILE A 446 20.98 -8.46 26.68
C ILE A 446 22.49 -8.37 26.44
N ASP A 447 23.26 -9.20 27.15
CA ASP A 447 24.67 -9.31 26.93
C ASP A 447 25.04 -9.87 25.55
N TRP A 448 26.30 -9.73 25.18
CA TRP A 448 26.87 -10.24 23.96
C TRP A 448 28.33 -10.65 24.15
N ASP A 449 28.90 -11.43 23.22
CA ASP A 449 30.26 -11.89 23.23
C ASP A 449 31.18 -10.98 22.39
N ASP A 450 31.97 -10.13 23.04
CA ASP A 450 32.91 -9.20 22.39
C ASP A 450 33.98 -9.91 21.56
N GLU A 451 34.42 -11.12 21.94
CA GLU A 451 35.46 -11.85 21.20
C GLU A 451 34.91 -12.39 19.90
N VAL A 452 33.72 -12.99 19.97
CA VAL A 452 32.99 -13.47 18.78
C VAL A 452 32.70 -12.32 17.82
N TYR A 453 32.26 -11.17 18.35
CA TYR A 453 32.02 -9.98 17.52
C TYR A 453 33.29 -9.54 16.78
N ARG A 454 34.42 -9.39 17.49
CA ARG A 454 35.71 -8.99 16.90
C ARG A 454 36.22 -10.00 15.88
N GLU A 455 36.02 -11.29 16.10
CA GLU A 455 36.41 -12.32 15.14
C GLU A 455 35.62 -12.20 13.82
N TYR A 456 34.31 -12.00 13.92
CA TYR A 456 33.47 -11.80 12.76
C TYR A 456 33.76 -10.49 12.02
N MET A 457 34.18 -9.44 12.71
CA MET A 457 34.56 -8.15 12.13
C MET A 457 35.97 -8.12 11.55
N ARG A 458 36.84 -9.11 11.83
CA ARG A 458 38.22 -9.14 11.30
C ARG A 458 38.33 -8.96 9.78
N PRO A 459 37.48 -9.59 8.92
CA PRO A 459 37.51 -9.40 7.46
C PRO A 459 37.19 -7.97 7.02
N VAL A 460 36.46 -7.20 7.83
CA VAL A 460 36.04 -5.83 7.52
C VAL A 460 37.25 -4.89 7.36
N VAL A 461 38.36 -5.18 8.00
CA VAL A 461 39.63 -4.41 7.87
C VAL A 461 40.07 -4.29 6.40
N GLU A 462 39.99 -5.39 5.65
CA GLU A 462 40.32 -5.37 4.21
C GLU A 462 39.32 -4.54 3.40
N SER A 463 38.06 -4.64 3.73
CA SER A 463 37.00 -3.85 3.10
C SER A 463 37.16 -2.35 3.37
N LEU A 464 37.53 -1.97 4.59
CA LEU A 464 37.83 -0.59 4.96
C LEU A 464 39.04 -0.04 4.19
N ARG A 465 40.13 -0.84 4.07
CA ARG A 465 41.29 -0.48 3.25
C ARG A 465 40.91 -0.27 1.78
N ALA A 466 40.10 -1.17 1.22
CA ALA A 466 39.60 -1.04 -0.14
C ALA A 466 38.76 0.22 -0.30
N LEU A 467 37.93 0.57 0.69
CA LEU A 467 37.07 1.73 0.68
C LEU A 467 37.85 3.06 0.69
N ARG A 468 38.98 3.12 1.42
CA ARG A 468 39.87 4.31 1.42
C ARG A 468 40.45 4.63 0.05
N GLY A 469 40.72 3.60 -0.79
CA GLY A 469 41.24 3.74 -2.15
C GLY A 469 40.18 3.85 -3.26
N GLU A 470 38.91 3.63 -2.95
CA GLU A 470 37.86 3.59 -3.97
C GLU A 470 37.26 4.98 -4.26
N THR A 471 37.26 5.37 -5.51
CA THR A 471 36.74 6.68 -5.99
C THR A 471 35.41 6.57 -6.70
N ASP A 472 35.03 5.39 -7.18
CA ASP A 472 33.74 5.13 -7.82
C ASP A 472 32.60 5.05 -6.77
N ALA A 473 31.62 5.94 -6.88
CA ALA A 473 30.53 6.03 -5.92
C ALA A 473 29.67 4.74 -5.86
N SER A 474 29.54 4.02 -6.97
CA SER A 474 28.75 2.79 -7.00
C SER A 474 29.48 1.65 -6.31
N ARG A 475 30.79 1.54 -6.50
CA ARG A 475 31.64 0.54 -5.84
C ARG A 475 31.77 0.84 -4.35
N ARG A 476 31.91 2.12 -3.96
CA ARG A 476 31.88 2.53 -2.57
C ARG A 476 30.61 2.06 -1.87
N ALA A 477 29.46 2.32 -2.47
CA ALA A 477 28.16 1.91 -1.92
C ALA A 477 28.04 0.38 -1.74
N ILE A 478 28.61 -0.41 -2.65
CA ILE A 478 28.64 -1.89 -2.54
C ILE A 478 29.51 -2.33 -1.36
N ILE A 479 30.68 -1.71 -1.18
CA ILE A 479 31.60 -2.05 -0.08
C ILE A 479 30.98 -1.63 1.27
N GLU A 480 30.39 -0.43 1.34
CA GLU A 480 29.70 0.08 2.53
C GLU A 480 28.53 -0.82 2.93
N ASP A 481 27.73 -1.29 1.97
CA ASP A 481 26.64 -2.25 2.25
C ASP A 481 27.19 -3.59 2.76
N ALA A 482 28.27 -4.11 2.16
CA ALA A 482 28.91 -5.35 2.61
C ALA A 482 29.46 -5.23 4.05
N ILE A 483 30.05 -4.09 4.43
CA ILE A 483 30.50 -3.81 5.80
C ILE A 483 29.30 -3.82 6.74
N SER A 484 28.23 -3.11 6.41
CA SER A 484 27.00 -3.06 7.22
C SER A 484 26.35 -4.44 7.40
N GLN A 485 26.31 -5.26 6.35
CA GLN A 485 25.78 -6.64 6.44
C GLN A 485 26.65 -7.51 7.34
N THR A 486 27.99 -7.37 7.28
CA THR A 486 28.92 -8.12 8.13
C THR A 486 28.75 -7.74 9.60
N GLU A 487 28.60 -6.45 9.92
CA GLU A 487 28.37 -6.00 11.29
C GLU A 487 27.04 -6.50 11.85
N ARG A 488 25.96 -6.45 11.05
CA ARG A 488 24.67 -7.01 11.47
C ARG A 488 24.78 -8.50 11.82
N GLN A 489 25.48 -9.26 10.98
CA GLN A 489 25.71 -10.68 11.25
C GLN A 489 26.57 -10.88 12.49
N ALA A 490 27.65 -10.11 12.65
CA ALA A 490 28.53 -10.17 13.83
C ALA A 490 27.74 -9.88 15.12
N THR A 491 26.91 -8.82 15.12
CA THR A 491 26.02 -8.48 16.24
C THR A 491 25.05 -9.62 16.55
N GLY A 492 24.39 -10.19 15.54
CA GLY A 492 23.46 -11.29 15.69
C GLY A 492 24.10 -12.54 16.28
N VAL A 493 25.30 -12.92 15.79
CA VAL A 493 26.02 -14.10 16.24
C VAL A 493 26.56 -13.90 17.68
N ALA A 494 27.10 -12.72 17.98
CA ALA A 494 27.67 -12.41 19.30
C ALA A 494 26.63 -12.46 20.42
N LYS A 495 25.39 -12.02 20.16
CA LYS A 495 24.29 -12.06 21.15
C LYS A 495 23.47 -13.35 21.15
N ALA A 496 23.59 -14.20 20.13
CA ALA A 496 22.74 -15.40 19.97
C ALA A 496 22.70 -16.34 21.17
N PRO A 497 23.80 -16.61 21.90
CA PRO A 497 23.77 -17.43 23.12
C PRO A 497 22.91 -16.83 24.23
N TYR A 498 22.92 -15.51 24.39
CA TYR A 498 22.13 -14.76 25.39
C TYR A 498 20.65 -14.69 24.98
N VAL A 499 20.37 -14.55 23.68
CA VAL A 499 19.01 -14.74 23.15
C VAL A 499 18.47 -16.12 23.51
N CYS A 500 19.27 -17.17 23.31
CA CYS A 500 18.88 -18.52 23.68
C CYS A 500 18.64 -18.68 25.20
N ALA A 501 19.42 -17.99 26.05
CA ALA A 501 19.19 -17.99 27.48
C ALA A 501 17.85 -17.35 27.86
N CYS A 502 17.50 -16.21 27.26
CA CYS A 502 16.22 -15.56 27.45
C CYS A 502 15.06 -16.47 26.97
N VAL A 503 15.18 -17.05 25.78
CA VAL A 503 14.17 -17.96 25.22
C VAL A 503 13.98 -19.21 26.08
N ARG A 504 15.04 -19.78 26.66
CA ARG A 504 14.94 -20.90 27.61
C ARG A 504 14.07 -20.53 28.81
N THR A 505 14.27 -19.36 29.38
CA THR A 505 13.47 -18.88 30.51
C THR A 505 11.99 -18.76 30.14
N LEU A 506 11.66 -18.24 28.96
CA LEU A 506 10.29 -18.13 28.48
C LEU A 506 9.65 -19.53 28.28
N LEU A 507 10.37 -20.46 27.69
CA LEU A 507 9.90 -21.83 27.48
C LEU A 507 9.68 -22.58 28.80
N GLU A 508 10.57 -22.39 29.79
CA GLU A 508 10.44 -22.94 31.14
C GLU A 508 9.25 -22.33 31.90
N ALA A 509 8.87 -21.09 31.57
CA ALA A 509 7.65 -20.47 32.07
C ALA A 509 6.38 -20.93 31.35
N GLY A 510 6.48 -21.84 30.36
CA GLY A 510 5.33 -22.38 29.62
C GLY A 510 4.88 -21.53 28.43
N GLU A 511 5.65 -20.52 28.06
CA GLU A 511 5.35 -19.67 26.90
C GLU A 511 5.54 -20.40 25.58
N LYS A 512 4.75 -20.02 24.56
CA LYS A 512 4.84 -20.54 23.18
C LYS A 512 5.52 -19.48 22.34
N VAL A 513 6.79 -19.76 21.96
CA VAL A 513 7.72 -18.77 21.46
C VAL A 513 7.89 -18.82 19.95
N LEU A 514 7.71 -17.69 19.27
CA LEU A 514 8.21 -17.45 17.91
C LEU A 514 9.52 -16.67 17.99
N LEU A 515 10.61 -17.30 17.59
CA LEU A 515 11.95 -16.69 17.62
C LEU A 515 12.35 -16.26 16.22
N PHE A 516 12.47 -14.96 16.01
CA PHE A 516 12.82 -14.37 14.72
C PHE A 516 14.30 -14.00 14.64
N ALA A 517 14.92 -14.34 13.51
CA ALA A 517 16.25 -13.88 13.16
C ALA A 517 16.39 -13.69 11.64
N HIS A 518 17.52 -13.13 11.21
CA HIS A 518 17.79 -12.84 9.81
C HIS A 518 18.82 -13.77 9.20
N HIS A 519 19.95 -13.98 9.91
CA HIS A 519 21.11 -14.69 9.39
C HIS A 519 21.07 -16.20 9.71
N HIS A 520 21.46 -17.00 8.73
CA HIS A 520 21.53 -18.46 8.90
C HIS A 520 22.51 -18.91 9.97
N ALA A 521 23.64 -18.18 10.14
CA ALA A 521 24.61 -18.47 11.20
C ALA A 521 23.98 -18.37 12.60
N VAL A 522 23.10 -17.39 12.80
CA VAL A 522 22.35 -17.22 14.06
C VAL A 522 21.35 -18.36 14.24
N MET A 523 20.64 -18.75 13.17
CA MET A 523 19.71 -19.90 13.22
C MET A 523 20.43 -21.22 13.56
N ASP A 524 21.65 -21.40 13.06
CA ASP A 524 22.46 -22.60 13.37
C ASP A 524 22.85 -22.62 14.87
N ILE A 525 23.10 -21.46 15.49
CA ILE A 525 23.32 -21.38 16.95
C ILE A 525 22.04 -21.73 17.70
N TYR A 526 20.89 -21.18 17.30
CA TYR A 526 19.58 -21.51 17.90
C TYR A 526 19.29 -23.01 17.81
N LYS A 527 19.58 -23.64 16.67
CA LYS A 527 19.42 -25.09 16.48
C LYS A 527 20.25 -25.90 17.44
N ARG A 528 21.48 -25.47 17.71
CA ARG A 528 22.40 -26.13 18.64
C ARG A 528 22.00 -25.92 20.10
N GLU A 529 21.79 -24.66 20.49
CA GLU A 529 21.59 -24.24 21.88
C GLU A 529 20.19 -24.61 22.42
N LEU A 530 19.15 -24.62 21.55
CA LEU A 530 17.78 -24.91 21.93
C LEU A 530 17.36 -26.35 21.60
N LYS A 531 18.29 -27.22 21.22
CA LYS A 531 18.01 -28.59 20.76
C LYS A 531 17.09 -29.39 21.69
N ARG A 532 17.24 -29.21 23.02
CA ARG A 532 16.44 -29.94 24.03
C ARG A 532 14.93 -29.62 23.98
N TYR A 533 14.54 -28.47 23.39
CA TYR A 533 13.15 -28.04 23.24
C TYR A 533 12.54 -28.45 21.89
N HIS A 534 13.29 -29.18 21.06
CA HIS A 534 12.85 -29.65 19.74
C HIS A 534 12.30 -28.53 18.84
N PRO A 535 13.05 -27.44 18.60
CA PRO A 535 12.57 -26.30 17.87
C PRO A 535 12.20 -26.65 16.42
N ALA A 536 11.05 -26.14 15.97
CA ALA A 536 10.67 -26.13 14.57
C ALA A 536 11.39 -25.00 13.83
N PHE A 537 11.74 -25.17 12.55
CA PHE A 537 12.45 -24.18 11.76
C PHE A 537 11.72 -23.84 10.47
N ILE A 538 11.61 -22.53 10.16
CA ILE A 538 11.09 -21.99 8.89
C ILE A 538 12.05 -20.88 8.44
N THR A 539 13.20 -21.27 7.87
CA THR A 539 14.31 -20.34 7.59
C THR A 539 14.54 -20.07 6.10
N GLY A 540 13.87 -20.81 5.23
CA GLY A 540 14.10 -20.75 3.79
C GLY A 540 15.04 -21.84 3.26
N ARG A 541 15.71 -22.59 4.15
CA ARG A 541 16.47 -23.81 3.78
C ARG A 541 15.56 -25.01 3.64
N GLU A 542 14.44 -25.01 4.36
CA GLU A 542 13.46 -26.09 4.38
C GLU A 542 12.66 -26.12 3.06
N ASN A 543 12.43 -27.32 2.54
CA ASN A 543 11.46 -27.52 1.48
C ASN A 543 10.03 -27.30 2.03
N GLU A 544 9.05 -27.24 1.14
CA GLU A 544 7.68 -26.90 1.53
C GLU A 544 7.00 -27.92 2.45
N ARG A 545 7.33 -29.22 2.28
CA ARG A 545 6.82 -30.27 3.19
C ARG A 545 7.39 -30.13 4.60
N GLU A 546 8.66 -29.78 4.69
CA GLU A 546 9.33 -29.53 5.97
C GLU A 546 8.76 -28.27 6.64
N LYS A 547 8.46 -27.21 5.89
CA LYS A 547 7.79 -26.00 6.42
C LYS A 547 6.39 -26.32 6.93
N ASP A 548 5.60 -27.10 6.18
CA ASP A 548 4.27 -27.51 6.62
C ASP A 548 4.35 -28.40 7.87
N ALA A 549 5.32 -29.30 7.95
CA ALA A 549 5.56 -30.12 9.14
C ALA A 549 5.96 -29.27 10.35
N ALA A 550 6.84 -28.29 10.17
CA ALA A 550 7.28 -27.36 11.22
C ALA A 550 6.09 -26.52 11.74
N LEU A 551 5.27 -25.98 10.82
CA LEU A 551 4.07 -25.23 11.16
C LEU A 551 3.08 -26.11 11.94
N ASN A 552 2.81 -27.31 11.47
CA ASN A 552 1.91 -28.25 12.13
C ASN A 552 2.43 -28.67 13.51
N ALA A 553 3.74 -28.95 13.66
CA ALA A 553 4.34 -29.29 14.93
C ALA A 553 4.13 -28.19 15.98
N PHE A 554 4.33 -26.92 15.60
CA PHE A 554 4.08 -25.79 16.49
C PHE A 554 2.58 -25.63 16.79
N MET A 555 1.71 -25.67 15.79
CA MET A 555 0.27 -25.44 15.96
C MET A 555 -0.44 -26.56 16.75
N THR A 556 0.01 -27.79 16.62
CA THR A 556 -0.54 -28.96 17.39
C THR A 556 0.05 -29.10 18.79
N GLY A 557 1.11 -28.35 19.11
CA GLY A 557 1.78 -28.43 20.42
C GLY A 557 2.82 -29.55 20.54
N ALA A 558 3.28 -30.11 19.43
CA ALA A 558 4.41 -31.02 19.42
C ALA A 558 5.75 -30.30 19.79
N THR A 559 5.79 -29.02 19.58
CA THR A 559 6.84 -28.11 20.07
C THR A 559 6.26 -26.78 20.52
N ASP A 560 6.88 -26.13 21.51
CA ASP A 560 6.51 -24.80 22.01
C ASP A 560 7.42 -23.69 21.45
N ILE A 561 8.30 -24.02 20.51
CA ILE A 561 9.17 -23.02 19.87
C ILE A 561 9.23 -23.21 18.36
N CYS A 562 9.12 -22.10 17.62
CA CYS A 562 9.35 -22.04 16.19
C CYS A 562 10.34 -20.93 15.86
N CYS A 563 11.49 -21.28 15.27
CA CYS A 563 12.51 -20.36 14.79
C CYS A 563 12.21 -19.98 13.33
N ILE A 564 12.06 -18.69 13.05
CA ILE A 564 11.55 -18.22 11.77
C ILE A 564 12.46 -17.12 11.21
N SER A 565 12.88 -17.24 9.95
CA SER A 565 13.55 -16.13 9.28
C SER A 565 12.55 -15.00 9.04
N LEU A 566 12.94 -13.76 9.34
CA LEU A 566 12.11 -12.55 9.12
C LEU A 566 11.57 -12.49 7.68
N ARG A 567 12.35 -12.92 6.69
CA ARG A 567 11.92 -12.99 5.27
C ARG A 567 10.90 -14.10 4.99
N SER A 568 10.87 -15.14 5.80
CA SER A 568 9.98 -16.32 5.63
C SER A 568 8.69 -16.22 6.45
N ALA A 569 8.50 -15.15 7.21
CA ALA A 569 7.36 -14.95 8.11
C ALA A 569 6.02 -14.74 7.37
N SER A 570 6.05 -14.33 6.10
CA SER A 570 4.84 -13.98 5.35
C SER A 570 3.92 -15.18 5.14
N GLY A 571 2.61 -14.99 5.32
CA GLY A 571 1.57 -16.01 5.05
C GLY A 571 1.41 -17.10 6.10
N LEU A 572 2.16 -17.10 7.19
CA LEU A 572 2.05 -18.07 8.26
C LEU A 572 0.88 -17.74 9.20
N ASN A 573 0.25 -18.76 9.76
CA ASN A 573 -0.81 -18.67 10.76
C ASN A 573 -0.31 -19.30 12.06
N LEU A 574 0.08 -18.47 13.04
CA LEU A 574 0.79 -18.89 14.25
C LEU A 574 0.12 -18.37 15.54
N GLN A 575 -1.22 -18.29 15.53
CA GLN A 575 -2.03 -17.73 16.63
C GLN A 575 -1.93 -18.53 17.96
N ARG A 576 -1.25 -19.66 18.00
CA ARG A 576 -0.93 -20.39 19.23
C ARG A 576 0.16 -19.69 20.05
N ALA A 577 0.98 -18.84 19.43
CA ALA A 577 2.10 -18.19 20.10
C ALA A 577 1.63 -17.18 21.15
N THR A 578 2.26 -17.19 22.31
CA THR A 578 2.06 -16.20 23.39
C THR A 578 3.21 -15.20 23.46
N CYS A 579 4.36 -15.57 22.89
CA CYS A 579 5.55 -14.73 22.81
C CYS A 579 6.11 -14.65 21.39
N VAL A 580 6.49 -13.45 21.00
CA VAL A 580 7.31 -13.17 19.81
C VAL A 580 8.64 -12.60 20.29
N VAL A 581 9.75 -13.18 19.87
CA VAL A 581 11.09 -12.75 20.25
C VAL A 581 11.88 -12.39 19.00
N PHE A 582 12.32 -11.13 18.90
CA PHE A 582 13.23 -10.68 17.86
C PHE A 582 14.67 -10.80 18.37
N GLY A 583 15.34 -11.89 18.03
CA GLY A 583 16.74 -12.11 18.30
C GLY A 583 17.66 -11.34 17.37
N GLU A 584 17.22 -11.03 16.18
CA GLU A 584 17.78 -10.03 15.27
C GLU A 584 16.68 -9.12 14.78
N MET A 585 17.00 -7.86 14.52
CA MET A 585 16.07 -6.84 14.03
C MET A 585 16.22 -6.59 12.53
N ASP A 586 15.21 -5.98 11.94
CA ASP A 586 15.23 -5.41 10.58
C ASP A 586 15.05 -3.90 10.64
N TRP A 587 15.55 -3.17 9.64
CA TRP A 587 15.40 -1.72 9.54
C TRP A 587 13.96 -1.28 9.32
N SER A 588 13.10 -2.18 8.80
CA SER A 588 11.72 -1.87 8.47
C SER A 588 10.77 -2.19 9.64
N PRO A 589 10.09 -1.17 10.21
CA PRO A 589 9.04 -1.39 11.21
C PRO A 589 7.91 -2.30 10.70
N ALA A 590 7.61 -2.21 9.39
CA ALA A 590 6.59 -3.03 8.76
C ALA A 590 6.92 -4.54 8.81
N VAL A 591 8.20 -4.93 8.70
CA VAL A 591 8.64 -6.33 8.80
C VAL A 591 8.35 -6.87 10.20
N HIS A 592 8.62 -6.09 11.26
CA HIS A 592 8.34 -6.47 12.64
C HIS A 592 6.84 -6.57 12.90
N SER A 593 6.06 -5.56 12.49
CA SER A 593 4.60 -5.61 12.61
C SER A 593 4.01 -6.82 11.88
N GLN A 594 4.50 -7.14 10.69
CA GLN A 594 4.08 -8.33 9.96
C GLN A 594 4.41 -9.63 10.69
N ALA A 595 5.58 -9.71 11.32
CA ALA A 595 5.99 -10.87 12.11
C ALA A 595 5.12 -11.03 13.37
N GLU A 596 4.87 -9.95 14.11
CA GLU A 596 3.96 -9.95 15.27
C GLU A 596 2.53 -10.38 14.89
N ASP A 597 2.04 -9.91 13.75
CA ASP A 597 0.68 -10.20 13.26
C ASP A 597 0.49 -11.64 12.77
N ARG A 598 1.55 -12.46 12.73
CA ARG A 598 1.44 -13.92 12.56
C ARG A 598 0.86 -14.59 13.80
N ALA A 599 1.11 -14.03 14.97
CA ALA A 599 0.58 -14.46 16.25
C ALA A 599 -0.66 -13.64 16.67
N HIS A 600 -0.62 -12.30 16.54
CA HIS A 600 -1.69 -11.38 16.93
C HIS A 600 -2.80 -11.29 15.87
N ARG A 601 -3.70 -12.26 15.88
CA ARG A 601 -4.77 -12.37 14.88
C ARG A 601 -6.01 -13.09 15.44
N ILE A 602 -7.07 -13.13 14.65
CA ILE A 602 -8.31 -13.84 14.97
C ILE A 602 -8.00 -15.27 15.45
N GLY A 603 -8.52 -15.64 16.60
CA GLY A 603 -8.29 -16.93 17.26
C GLY A 603 -7.18 -16.92 18.31
N GLN A 604 -6.49 -15.77 18.53
CA GLN A 604 -5.61 -15.58 19.67
C GLN A 604 -6.42 -15.49 20.95
N LYS A 605 -6.05 -16.25 21.98
CA LYS A 605 -6.74 -16.32 23.27
C LYS A 605 -5.99 -15.61 24.38
N ASP A 606 -4.68 -15.47 24.25
CA ASP A 606 -3.78 -14.93 25.26
C ASP A 606 -3.18 -13.60 24.80
N SER A 607 -2.80 -12.73 25.77
CA SER A 607 -2.03 -11.53 25.48
C SER A 607 -0.70 -11.89 24.83
N LEU A 608 -0.31 -11.16 23.79
CA LEU A 608 0.94 -11.40 23.07
C LEU A 608 2.04 -10.50 23.62
N LEU A 609 3.15 -11.11 24.05
CA LEU A 609 4.37 -10.41 24.45
C LEU A 609 5.37 -10.41 23.29
N CYS A 610 5.83 -9.22 22.89
CA CYS A 610 6.79 -9.06 21.81
C CYS A 610 8.11 -8.51 22.39
N TYR A 611 9.12 -9.35 22.46
CA TYR A 611 10.45 -9.01 22.99
C TYR A 611 11.38 -8.59 21.86
N TYR A 612 11.97 -7.41 22.01
CA TYR A 612 13.05 -6.90 21.16
C TYR A 612 14.35 -6.99 21.94
N LEU A 613 15.14 -8.01 21.65
CA LEU A 613 16.40 -8.26 22.37
C LEU A 613 17.54 -7.50 21.69
N VAL A 614 18.06 -6.50 22.38
CA VAL A 614 19.07 -5.58 21.85
C VAL A 614 20.41 -5.77 22.57
N SER A 615 21.50 -5.70 21.82
CA SER A 615 22.84 -5.67 22.38
C SER A 615 23.24 -4.25 22.80
N PRO A 616 24.16 -4.09 23.79
CA PRO A 616 24.62 -2.77 24.24
C PRO A 616 25.48 -2.04 23.19
N ARG A 617 25.92 -2.73 22.15
CA ARG A 617 26.79 -2.23 21.09
C ARG A 617 26.40 -2.87 19.74
N GLY A 618 27.07 -2.43 18.66
CA GLY A 618 26.83 -2.96 17.33
C GLY A 618 25.61 -2.35 16.66
N SER A 619 25.07 -3.03 15.65
CA SER A 619 23.97 -2.53 14.81
C SER A 619 22.63 -2.36 15.53
N ASP A 620 22.43 -3.04 16.66
CA ASP A 620 21.12 -3.04 17.34
C ASP A 620 20.74 -1.67 17.91
N GLN A 621 21.70 -0.92 18.45
CA GLN A 621 21.42 0.41 19.02
C GLN A 621 20.93 1.40 17.94
N GLU A 622 21.57 1.38 16.79
CA GLU A 622 21.18 2.25 15.68
C GLU A 622 19.82 1.83 15.11
N MET A 623 19.58 0.52 14.99
CA MET A 623 18.28 0.00 14.60
C MET A 623 17.20 0.34 15.63
N GLN A 624 17.51 0.25 16.92
CA GLN A 624 16.61 0.65 18.00
C GLN A 624 16.21 2.13 17.87
N LEU A 625 17.18 3.00 17.60
CA LEU A 625 16.93 4.43 17.36
C LEU A 625 16.07 4.65 16.10
N ALA A 626 16.44 3.99 15.01
CA ALA A 626 15.73 4.08 13.74
C ALA A 626 14.27 3.59 13.85
N LEU A 627 14.04 2.51 14.59
CA LEU A 627 12.70 1.96 14.83
C LEU A 627 11.88 2.77 15.86
N GLY A 628 12.45 3.83 16.44
CA GLY A 628 11.77 4.62 17.48
C GLY A 628 11.58 3.86 18.79
N LEU A 629 12.35 2.80 19.03
CA LEU A 629 12.24 1.88 20.17
C LEU A 629 12.82 2.46 21.49
N LYS A 630 12.76 3.77 21.70
CA LYS A 630 13.12 4.34 23.00
C LYS A 630 12.08 3.97 24.05
N VAL A 631 12.54 3.44 25.17
CA VAL A 631 11.77 2.84 26.27
C VAL A 631 10.62 3.70 26.82
N SER A 632 10.63 5.02 26.64
CA SER A 632 9.59 5.92 27.15
C SER A 632 8.52 6.37 26.11
N GLN A 633 8.73 6.09 24.80
CA GLN A 633 7.82 6.56 23.75
C GLN A 633 7.11 5.43 23.00
N PHE A 634 7.31 4.20 23.43
CA PHE A 634 6.90 2.99 22.71
C PHE A 634 5.39 2.74 22.64
N VAL A 635 4.60 3.39 23.50
CA VAL A 635 3.16 3.12 23.63
C VAL A 635 2.35 3.80 22.50
N GLY A 636 2.90 4.80 21.80
CA GLY A 636 2.19 5.56 20.79
C GLY A 636 2.63 5.30 19.34
N LEU A 637 3.91 4.99 19.10
CA LEU A 637 4.47 5.05 17.74
C LEU A 637 4.29 3.78 16.89
N MET A 638 4.07 2.62 17.52
CA MET A 638 3.87 1.35 16.80
C MET A 638 2.54 0.67 17.13
N GLY A 639 1.69 1.30 17.93
CA GLY A 639 0.30 0.93 18.09
C GLY A 639 -0.50 1.64 17.02
N ASP A 640 -0.93 0.92 16.02
CA ASP A 640 -1.92 1.28 15.00
C ASP A 640 -1.63 2.42 14.01
N GLU A 641 -0.54 3.18 14.13
CA GLU A 641 -0.13 4.15 13.12
C GLU A 641 1.00 3.60 12.27
N THR A 642 0.73 3.37 10.99
CA THR A 642 1.77 3.19 9.96
C THR A 642 2.64 4.43 9.98
N PRO A 643 3.99 4.32 10.00
CA PRO A 643 4.87 5.48 9.94
C PRO A 643 4.47 6.37 8.76
N GLY A 644 4.26 7.65 9.02
CA GLY A 644 3.97 8.62 7.97
C GLY A 644 5.10 8.71 6.95
N PRO A 645 4.85 9.29 5.77
CA PRO A 645 5.83 9.40 4.68
C PRO A 645 7.14 10.05 5.13
N ASP A 646 7.08 11.02 6.01
CA ASP A 646 8.26 11.71 6.55
C ASP A 646 9.07 10.80 7.48
N GLN A 647 8.44 9.93 8.24
CA GLN A 647 9.11 8.99 9.14
C GLN A 647 9.87 7.90 8.37
N GLN A 648 9.36 7.43 7.28
CA GLN A 648 10.02 6.39 6.47
C GLN A 648 11.14 6.98 5.60
N ALA A 649 10.98 8.18 5.03
CA ALA A 649 12.06 8.91 4.39
C ALA A 649 13.16 9.26 5.40
N LEU A 650 12.78 9.58 6.64
CA LEU A 650 13.69 9.75 7.75
C LEU A 650 14.43 8.44 8.10
N LEU A 651 13.73 7.31 8.14
CA LEU A 651 14.31 5.99 8.40
C LEU A 651 15.30 5.56 7.30
N GLU A 652 14.97 5.77 6.02
CA GLU A 652 15.91 5.51 4.91
C GLU A 652 17.12 6.45 4.94
N SER A 653 16.92 7.71 5.33
CA SER A 653 17.99 8.69 5.53
C SER A 653 18.87 8.28 6.71
N GLN A 654 18.26 7.87 7.83
CA GLN A 654 18.96 7.38 9.03
C GLN A 654 19.75 6.10 8.75
N ALA A 655 19.21 5.17 7.97
CA ALA A 655 19.94 3.96 7.58
C ALA A 655 21.18 4.28 6.72
N ARG A 656 21.09 5.23 5.78
CA ARG A 656 22.26 5.69 5.00
C ARG A 656 23.26 6.46 5.83
N GLU A 657 22.80 7.31 6.71
CA GLU A 657 23.65 8.05 7.65
C GLU A 657 24.32 7.11 8.66
N TYR A 658 23.63 6.06 9.08
CA TYR A 658 24.20 4.99 9.89
C TYR A 658 25.37 4.30 9.18
N ILE A 659 25.19 3.85 7.94
CA ILE A 659 26.28 3.19 7.19
C ILE A 659 27.50 4.11 7.11
N SER A 660 27.30 5.39 6.84
CA SER A 660 28.39 6.37 6.81
C SER A 660 29.07 6.54 8.17
N ARG A 661 28.29 6.64 9.27
CA ARG A 661 28.81 6.75 10.64
C ARG A 661 29.51 5.47 11.08
N LEU A 662 28.96 4.30 10.73
CA LEU A 662 29.53 3.00 10.99
C LEU A 662 30.91 2.88 10.35
N VAL A 663 31.00 3.16 9.05
CA VAL A 663 32.26 3.09 8.30
C VAL A 663 33.30 4.02 8.92
N HIS A 664 32.91 5.25 9.29
CA HIS A 664 33.81 6.21 9.92
C HIS A 664 34.29 5.74 11.31
N ARG A 665 33.40 5.16 12.12
CA ARG A 665 33.75 4.58 13.42
C ARG A 665 34.70 3.41 13.28
N LEU A 666 34.37 2.45 12.41
CA LEU A 666 35.18 1.25 12.19
C LEU A 666 36.54 1.60 11.58
N ASP A 667 36.60 2.62 10.70
CA ASP A 667 37.85 3.09 10.13
C ASP A 667 38.80 3.63 11.20
N GLY A 668 38.30 4.40 12.18
CA GLY A 668 39.07 4.88 13.32
C GLY A 668 39.46 3.77 14.35
N GLU A 669 38.54 2.81 14.59
CA GLU A 669 38.78 1.73 15.57
C GLU A 669 39.71 0.62 15.05
N MET A 670 39.57 0.25 13.75
CA MET A 670 40.24 -0.92 13.18
C MET A 670 41.47 -0.58 12.32
N LEU A 671 41.55 0.67 11.86
CA LEU A 671 42.69 1.21 11.09
C LEU A 671 43.15 2.54 11.71
N PRO A 672 43.74 2.53 12.94
CA PRO A 672 44.28 3.76 13.55
C PRO A 672 45.36 4.35 12.64
N ASP A 673 45.41 5.67 12.57
CA ASP A 673 46.43 6.37 11.78
C ASP A 673 47.83 6.03 12.29
N ASP A 674 48.80 5.88 11.38
CA ASP A 674 50.19 5.56 11.72
C ASP A 674 50.83 6.52 12.75
N ALA A 675 50.29 7.74 12.89
CA ALA A 675 50.66 8.72 13.91
C ALA A 675 50.30 8.28 15.33
N ASP A 676 49.19 7.57 15.53
CA ASP A 676 48.76 7.10 16.86
C ASP A 676 49.60 5.86 17.30
N ILE A 677 49.99 5.03 16.34
CA ILE A 677 50.88 3.88 16.61
C ILE A 677 52.26 4.37 17.06
N HIS A 678 52.74 5.50 16.55
CA HIS A 678 54.00 6.11 16.97
C HIS A 678 53.92 6.68 18.40
N ASN A 679 52.81 7.32 18.74
CA ASN A 679 52.56 7.86 20.08
C ASN A 679 52.41 6.79 21.15
N GLU A 680 51.74 5.67 20.85
CA GLU A 680 51.65 4.52 21.78
C GLU A 680 52.97 3.78 21.95
N ARG A 681 53.77 3.66 20.90
CA ARG A 681 55.14 3.09 20.99
C ARG A 681 56.08 3.98 21.79
N GLN A 682 55.97 5.31 21.68
CA GLN A 682 56.73 6.24 22.49
C GLN A 682 56.30 6.21 23.95
N LYS A 683 55.01 6.16 24.27
CA LYS A 683 54.50 6.00 25.65
C LYS A 683 54.87 4.68 26.31
N LYS A 684 55.08 3.60 25.54
CA LYS A 684 55.59 2.30 26.04
C LYS A 684 57.11 2.23 26.18
N HIS A 685 57.81 3.18 25.57
CA HIS A 685 59.26 3.29 25.71
C HIS A 685 59.68 4.22 26.87
N ASP A 686 58.77 5.14 27.27
CA ASP A 686 58.95 6.11 28.33
C ASP A 686 58.36 5.63 29.69
N ALA A 687 57.76 4.42 29.74
CA ALA A 687 57.29 3.73 30.94
C ALA A 687 58.13 2.50 31.20
#